data_5dda5329986cadf3d565ba1f8ef20ffa
#
_entry.id   5dda5329986cadf3d565ba1f8ef20ffa
#
_cell.length_a   1.000
_cell.length_b   1.000
_cell.length_c   1.000
_cell.angle_alpha   90.00
_cell.angle_beta   90.00
_cell.angle_gamma   90.00
#
_symmetry.space_group_name_H-M   'P 1'
#
loop_
_entity.id
_entity.type
_entity.pdbx_description
1 polymer ?
#
loop_
_entity_poly.entity_id
_entity_poly.type
_entity_poly.pdbx_seq_one_letter_code
_entity_poly.pdbx_strand_id
1 'polypeptide(L)'
;VSNGTAVLGLGNIGPAAGKPVMEGKGVLFKRFADIDVFDLELATEDPKEVIRACQLLEPTFGGINLEDIKAPECFEIEEELRRTLKIPVFHDDQHGTAIISGAALVNALSLVGKKLEDVKIVFSGAGASAISCANHYIRLGAKLENILMCDTKGVIHDGRAEGMNKYKVKFARQTEKRTLLDAMHGADVFIGLSQANCVTPEMLLAMADRPVVFALSNPDPEIKYETAVATRQDLILATGRSDYPNQVNNVLGFPFIFRGALDVRATAINDEMKLAATHALAELARMDVPDSVRRAYGVENMEFGTDYIIPKPFDSRVLTFVAPAVAKAAMETGVAQVTVDLDEYREQLERRLGKSQEIMRMVIHKAQREPRRVVFPEGNQDKILRAAQVLIDEAIARPVLIGPEDRILARAEELRLRIKGHVDIVDPATSPLADAYITEYIHLRQRKGVTHTEAPHLMLNPTRFSAMMVHLGDADAMIGGITQNYPDTIRPALEIIAKRPGVTKVSGMYMMITPKGQLYFIADTTVNIEPSAADLAEIAIASADTVASFDIDPRIAMLSFSTFGSSRHPLAQKVAAAAEIVRQRRPELVVEGELMADAAVVPEMLTDYPFCRMPGAANVLIAPNLEAGNIAYKLLMRLGGCEAIGPILMGFSKPVHVLQRGCEVNDIVHMAALAVVEAQALGAGKPAPTEVTA
;
A
#
# COMPACT_ATOMS: atom_id res chain seq x y z
N VAL A 1 -17.50 4.13 -23.47
CA VAL A 1 -18.21 4.63 -24.69
C VAL A 1 -18.25 6.14 -24.62
N SER A 2 -17.87 6.82 -25.72
CA SER A 2 -17.88 8.27 -25.85
C SER A 2 -18.36 8.68 -27.24
N ASN A 3 -18.84 9.92 -27.38
CA ASN A 3 -19.00 10.58 -28.66
C ASN A 3 -18.18 11.88 -28.78
N GLY A 4 -17.36 12.17 -27.76
CA GLY A 4 -16.45 13.32 -27.73
C GLY A 4 -17.12 14.68 -27.73
N THR A 5 -18.37 14.77 -27.23
CA THR A 5 -19.15 16.02 -27.28
C THR A 5 -18.92 16.93 -26.07
N ALA A 6 -18.26 16.43 -25.00
CA ALA A 6 -17.95 17.19 -23.79
C ALA A 6 -16.59 16.80 -23.18
N VAL A 7 -15.57 16.76 -24.02
CA VAL A 7 -14.20 16.42 -23.58
C VAL A 7 -13.67 17.52 -22.66
N LEU A 8 -13.18 17.11 -21.51
CA LEU A 8 -12.78 18.01 -20.43
C LEU A 8 -11.74 19.04 -20.89
N GLY A 9 -12.08 20.33 -20.72
CA GLY A 9 -11.24 21.46 -21.15
C GLY A 9 -11.22 21.75 -22.66
N LEU A 10 -11.75 20.86 -23.52
CA LEU A 10 -11.73 20.98 -24.99
C LEU A 10 -13.12 21.11 -25.60
N GLY A 11 -14.18 20.72 -24.89
CA GLY A 11 -15.55 20.79 -25.37
C GLY A 11 -15.90 19.73 -26.41
N ASN A 12 -16.69 20.09 -27.41
CA ASN A 12 -17.07 19.17 -28.49
C ASN A 12 -15.97 19.09 -29.57
N ILE A 13 -15.08 18.09 -29.40
CA ILE A 13 -14.02 17.82 -30.37
C ILE A 13 -14.32 16.62 -31.30
N GLY A 14 -15.42 15.93 -31.04
CA GLY A 14 -15.87 14.75 -31.74
C GLY A 14 -15.13 13.45 -31.36
N PRO A 15 -15.64 12.29 -31.83
CA PRO A 15 -15.17 10.98 -31.42
C PRO A 15 -13.71 10.69 -31.79
N ALA A 16 -13.27 11.04 -32.97
CA ALA A 16 -11.92 10.77 -33.46
C ALA A 16 -10.83 11.52 -32.64
N ALA A 17 -11.09 12.80 -32.31
CA ALA A 17 -10.16 13.58 -31.50
C ALA A 17 -10.23 13.23 -30.00
N GLY A 18 -11.35 12.64 -29.54
CA GLY A 18 -11.52 12.11 -28.19
C GLY A 18 -10.80 10.78 -27.92
N LYS A 19 -10.40 10.04 -28.96
CA LYS A 19 -9.74 8.71 -28.86
C LYS A 19 -8.58 8.65 -27.86
N PRO A 20 -7.59 9.57 -27.84
CA PRO A 20 -6.50 9.50 -26.87
C PRO A 20 -6.95 9.57 -25.42
N VAL A 21 -8.03 10.29 -25.11
CA VAL A 21 -8.61 10.36 -23.75
C VAL A 21 -9.17 9.01 -23.35
N MET A 22 -9.91 8.37 -24.25
CA MET A 22 -10.51 7.05 -24.00
C MET A 22 -9.48 5.94 -23.86
N GLU A 23 -8.42 5.94 -24.67
CA GLU A 23 -7.27 5.03 -24.48
C GLU A 23 -6.60 5.25 -23.12
N GLY A 24 -6.38 6.50 -22.73
CA GLY A 24 -5.88 6.86 -21.40
C GLY A 24 -6.77 6.32 -20.28
N LYS A 25 -8.10 6.43 -20.41
CA LYS A 25 -9.06 5.85 -19.49
C LYS A 25 -8.91 4.32 -19.41
N GLY A 26 -8.75 3.64 -20.52
CA GLY A 26 -8.52 2.18 -20.57
C GLY A 26 -7.24 1.77 -19.85
N VAL A 27 -6.15 2.53 -20.04
CA VAL A 27 -4.87 2.31 -19.30
C VAL A 27 -5.07 2.44 -17.79
N LEU A 28 -5.84 3.44 -17.32
CA LEU A 28 -6.12 3.62 -15.89
C LEU A 28 -6.94 2.46 -15.32
N PHE A 29 -7.97 1.98 -16.01
CA PHE A 29 -8.71 0.79 -15.61
C PHE A 29 -7.80 -0.44 -15.47
N LYS A 30 -6.93 -0.68 -16.46
CA LYS A 30 -5.99 -1.80 -16.44
C LYS A 30 -4.98 -1.66 -15.31
N ARG A 31 -4.38 -0.48 -15.16
CA ARG A 31 -3.30 -0.23 -14.19
C ARG A 31 -3.78 -0.31 -12.74
N PHE A 32 -4.95 0.24 -12.41
CA PHE A 32 -5.41 0.37 -11.04
C PHE A 32 -6.33 -0.76 -10.58
N ALA A 33 -7.03 -1.41 -11.51
CA ALA A 33 -8.03 -2.42 -11.16
C ALA A 33 -7.94 -3.71 -11.99
N ASP A 34 -6.94 -3.84 -12.86
CA ASP A 34 -6.74 -4.99 -13.75
C ASP A 34 -8.02 -5.33 -14.56
N ILE A 35 -8.67 -4.31 -15.10
CA ILE A 35 -9.86 -4.44 -15.95
C ILE A 35 -9.45 -4.25 -17.40
N ASP A 36 -9.80 -5.20 -18.26
CA ASP A 36 -9.64 -5.08 -19.70
C ASP A 36 -10.72 -4.17 -20.27
N VAL A 37 -10.32 -3.22 -21.12
CA VAL A 37 -11.20 -2.19 -21.68
C VAL A 37 -11.11 -2.18 -23.20
N PHE A 38 -12.25 -2.03 -23.83
CA PHE A 38 -12.39 -1.68 -25.24
C PHE A 38 -13.01 -0.28 -25.30
N ASP A 39 -12.26 0.68 -25.74
CA ASP A 39 -12.73 2.04 -25.94
C ASP A 39 -13.48 2.15 -27.28
N LEU A 40 -14.67 2.71 -27.21
CA LEU A 40 -15.60 2.80 -28.35
C LEU A 40 -16.04 4.24 -28.53
N GLU A 41 -15.62 4.85 -29.63
CA GLU A 41 -15.97 6.21 -30.02
C GLU A 41 -17.06 6.17 -31.10
N LEU A 42 -18.24 6.70 -30.77
CA LEU A 42 -19.40 6.68 -31.63
C LEU A 42 -19.55 8.00 -32.43
N ALA A 43 -19.56 7.90 -33.74
CA ALA A 43 -19.65 9.05 -34.63
C ALA A 43 -21.11 9.55 -34.74
N THR A 44 -21.74 9.86 -33.63
CA THR A 44 -23.11 10.39 -33.54
C THR A 44 -23.32 11.30 -32.38
N GLU A 45 -24.17 12.32 -32.49
CA GLU A 45 -24.65 13.13 -31.41
C GLU A 45 -26.12 12.77 -31.03
N ASP A 46 -26.76 11.84 -31.75
CA ASP A 46 -28.13 11.39 -31.40
C ASP A 46 -28.11 10.42 -30.23
N PRO A 47 -28.76 10.77 -29.08
CA PRO A 47 -28.84 9.91 -27.91
C PRO A 47 -29.42 8.51 -28.21
N LYS A 48 -30.37 8.41 -29.13
CA LYS A 48 -31.00 7.14 -29.47
C LYS A 48 -30.03 6.18 -30.18
N GLU A 49 -29.16 6.70 -31.02
CA GLU A 49 -28.13 5.90 -31.69
C GLU A 49 -27.10 5.42 -30.69
N VAL A 50 -26.66 6.27 -29.76
CA VAL A 50 -25.75 5.88 -28.66
C VAL A 50 -26.39 4.78 -27.80
N ILE A 51 -27.64 4.96 -27.38
CA ILE A 51 -28.40 3.97 -26.61
C ILE A 51 -28.47 2.65 -27.39
N ARG A 52 -28.83 2.70 -28.66
CA ARG A 52 -28.96 1.51 -29.49
C ARG A 52 -27.63 0.77 -29.69
N ALA A 53 -26.54 1.51 -29.89
CA ALA A 53 -25.21 0.92 -30.01
C ALA A 53 -24.81 0.18 -28.70
N CYS A 54 -24.98 0.81 -27.54
CA CYS A 54 -24.70 0.19 -26.25
C CYS A 54 -25.55 -1.06 -26.00
N GLN A 55 -26.85 -1.03 -26.35
CA GLN A 55 -27.74 -2.19 -26.22
C GLN A 55 -27.28 -3.38 -27.09
N LEU A 56 -26.79 -3.13 -28.30
CA LEU A 56 -26.27 -4.18 -29.18
C LEU A 56 -24.96 -4.79 -28.70
N LEU A 57 -24.19 -4.06 -27.93
CA LEU A 57 -22.90 -4.45 -27.37
C LEU A 57 -23.00 -5.20 -26.02
N GLU A 58 -24.15 -5.15 -25.36
CA GLU A 58 -24.37 -5.79 -24.03
C GLU A 58 -23.83 -7.22 -23.93
N PRO A 59 -24.06 -8.13 -24.92
CA PRO A 59 -23.61 -9.52 -24.78
C PRO A 59 -22.08 -9.68 -24.72
N THR A 60 -21.32 -8.65 -25.13
CA THR A 60 -19.86 -8.69 -25.20
C THR A 60 -19.21 -8.25 -23.90
N PHE A 61 -19.86 -7.36 -23.13
CA PHE A 61 -19.24 -6.66 -22.01
C PHE A 61 -19.84 -6.99 -20.67
N GLY A 62 -19.00 -6.89 -19.63
CA GLY A 62 -19.43 -6.99 -18.23
C GLY A 62 -19.96 -5.68 -17.63
N GLY A 63 -19.71 -4.54 -18.29
CA GLY A 63 -20.16 -3.21 -17.88
C GLY A 63 -19.84 -2.16 -18.92
N ILE A 64 -20.47 -0.98 -18.81
CA ILE A 64 -20.25 0.16 -19.72
C ILE A 64 -19.94 1.41 -18.90
N ASN A 65 -18.79 2.02 -19.18
CA ASN A 65 -18.48 3.38 -18.74
C ASN A 65 -18.85 4.37 -19.84
N LEU A 66 -19.67 5.36 -19.51
CA LEU A 66 -19.98 6.50 -20.38
C LEU A 66 -19.03 7.65 -20.03
N GLU A 67 -18.47 8.30 -21.05
CA GLU A 67 -17.44 9.32 -20.89
C GLU A 67 -17.62 10.44 -21.90
N ASP A 68 -17.37 11.69 -21.51
CA ASP A 68 -17.31 12.86 -22.41
C ASP A 68 -18.57 13.09 -23.27
N ILE A 69 -19.74 12.80 -22.74
CA ILE A 69 -21.03 13.03 -23.40
C ILE A 69 -21.69 14.29 -22.79
N LYS A 70 -22.07 15.25 -23.65
CA LYS A 70 -22.62 16.53 -23.21
C LYS A 70 -23.98 16.39 -22.48
N ALA A 71 -24.23 17.31 -21.56
CA ALA A 71 -25.54 17.48 -20.95
C ALA A 71 -26.44 18.36 -21.84
N PRO A 72 -27.78 18.10 -21.92
CA PRO A 72 -28.54 17.15 -21.09
C PRO A 72 -28.60 15.71 -21.61
N GLU A 73 -28.07 15.44 -22.82
CA GLU A 73 -28.17 14.14 -23.51
C GLU A 73 -27.57 13.00 -22.68
N CYS A 74 -26.47 13.24 -21.95
CA CYS A 74 -25.82 12.23 -21.12
C CYS A 74 -26.76 11.65 -20.05
N PHE A 75 -27.70 12.43 -19.51
CA PHE A 75 -28.67 11.95 -18.52
C PHE A 75 -29.68 10.99 -19.17
N GLU A 76 -30.20 11.35 -20.35
CA GLU A 76 -31.14 10.50 -21.08
C GLU A 76 -30.52 9.17 -21.46
N ILE A 77 -29.28 9.20 -21.95
CA ILE A 77 -28.54 8.02 -22.35
C ILE A 77 -28.32 7.11 -21.15
N GLU A 78 -27.82 7.64 -20.02
CA GLU A 78 -27.56 6.84 -18.84
C GLU A 78 -28.87 6.28 -18.23
N GLU A 79 -29.89 7.10 -18.06
CA GLU A 79 -31.19 6.69 -17.51
C GLU A 79 -31.79 5.51 -18.31
N GLU A 80 -31.78 5.60 -19.64
CA GLU A 80 -32.33 4.57 -20.50
C GLU A 80 -31.48 3.29 -20.53
N LEU A 81 -30.14 3.40 -20.56
CA LEU A 81 -29.26 2.25 -20.51
C LEU A 81 -29.35 1.52 -19.17
N ARG A 82 -29.37 2.22 -18.07
CA ARG A 82 -29.56 1.63 -16.73
C ARG A 82 -30.91 0.91 -16.59
N ARG A 83 -31.93 1.36 -17.30
CA ARG A 83 -33.25 0.74 -17.30
C ARG A 83 -33.32 -0.52 -18.16
N THR A 84 -32.57 -0.57 -19.27
CA THR A 84 -32.72 -1.58 -20.32
C THR A 84 -31.65 -2.66 -20.29
N LEU A 85 -30.44 -2.36 -19.81
CA LEU A 85 -29.33 -3.31 -19.74
C LEU A 85 -29.33 -4.09 -18.42
N LYS A 86 -28.75 -5.30 -18.46
CA LYS A 86 -28.54 -6.17 -17.31
C LYS A 86 -27.10 -6.20 -16.82
N ILE A 87 -26.27 -5.28 -17.33
CA ILE A 87 -24.91 -5.05 -16.94
C ILE A 87 -24.77 -3.65 -16.36
N PRO A 88 -23.81 -3.38 -15.45
CA PRO A 88 -23.64 -2.06 -14.85
C PRO A 88 -23.32 -1.00 -15.91
N VAL A 89 -24.03 0.12 -15.84
CA VAL A 89 -23.77 1.34 -16.60
C VAL A 89 -23.41 2.44 -15.63
N PHE A 90 -22.35 3.17 -15.90
CA PHE A 90 -21.84 4.23 -15.06
C PHE A 90 -21.30 5.37 -15.93
N HIS A 91 -21.66 6.61 -15.60
CA HIS A 91 -21.15 7.80 -16.27
C HIS A 91 -20.12 8.47 -15.36
N ASP A 92 -18.83 8.43 -15.72
CA ASP A 92 -17.77 8.89 -14.81
C ASP A 92 -17.83 10.40 -14.55
N ASP A 93 -18.07 11.23 -15.57
CA ASP A 93 -18.21 12.69 -15.38
C ASP A 93 -19.34 13.09 -14.45
N GLN A 94 -20.38 12.26 -14.36
CA GLN A 94 -21.48 12.50 -13.46
C GLN A 94 -21.18 11.97 -12.06
N HIS A 95 -20.84 10.69 -11.95
CA HIS A 95 -20.81 9.97 -10.68
C HIS A 95 -19.39 9.87 -10.09
N GLY A 96 -18.34 9.82 -10.91
CA GLY A 96 -16.98 9.81 -10.42
C GLY A 96 -16.66 11.04 -9.59
N THR A 97 -16.89 12.23 -10.17
CA THR A 97 -16.71 13.51 -9.48
C THR A 97 -17.58 13.61 -8.22
N ALA A 98 -18.83 13.14 -8.28
CA ALA A 98 -19.75 13.19 -7.13
C ALA A 98 -19.26 12.33 -5.95
N ILE A 99 -18.79 11.11 -6.21
CA ILE A 99 -18.30 10.18 -5.19
C ILE A 99 -17.04 10.74 -4.53
N ILE A 100 -16.08 11.20 -5.31
CA ILE A 100 -14.78 11.63 -4.82
C ILE A 100 -14.87 12.96 -4.09
N SER A 101 -15.59 13.93 -4.66
CA SER A 101 -15.83 15.20 -3.98
C SER A 101 -16.68 15.02 -2.73
N GLY A 102 -17.62 14.06 -2.73
CA GLY A 102 -18.40 13.68 -1.55
C GLY A 102 -17.51 13.14 -0.42
N ALA A 103 -16.56 12.27 -0.72
CA ALA A 103 -15.59 11.75 0.25
C ALA A 103 -14.72 12.87 0.84
N ALA A 104 -14.18 13.73 -0.02
CA ALA A 104 -13.41 14.90 0.39
C ALA A 104 -14.25 15.86 1.26
N LEU A 105 -15.51 16.08 0.90
CA LEU A 105 -16.41 16.97 1.65
C LEU A 105 -16.71 16.45 3.05
N VAL A 106 -17.01 15.15 3.20
CA VAL A 106 -17.24 14.51 4.51
C VAL A 106 -16.05 14.72 5.42
N ASN A 107 -14.84 14.54 4.90
CA ASN A 107 -13.59 14.72 5.64
C ASN A 107 -13.31 16.20 5.96
N ALA A 108 -13.47 17.10 4.99
CA ALA A 108 -13.27 18.52 5.19
C ALA A 108 -14.24 19.08 6.26
N LEU A 109 -15.50 18.70 6.20
CA LEU A 109 -16.51 19.13 7.21
C LEU A 109 -16.18 18.61 8.61
N SER A 110 -15.67 17.38 8.73
CA SER A 110 -15.20 16.84 10.01
C SER A 110 -14.06 17.67 10.60
N LEU A 111 -13.09 18.12 9.78
CA LEU A 111 -11.96 18.96 10.23
C LEU A 111 -12.39 20.35 10.67
N VAL A 112 -13.36 20.96 9.96
CA VAL A 112 -13.87 22.29 10.34
C VAL A 112 -14.99 22.23 11.39
N GLY A 113 -15.39 21.03 11.83
CA GLY A 113 -16.42 20.85 12.87
C GLY A 113 -17.82 21.27 12.45
N LYS A 114 -18.16 21.14 11.15
CA LYS A 114 -19.50 21.45 10.61
C LYS A 114 -20.21 20.16 10.20
N LYS A 115 -21.54 20.14 10.31
CA LYS A 115 -22.36 18.99 9.89
C LYS A 115 -22.91 19.22 8.49
N LEU A 116 -22.90 18.19 7.65
CA LEU A 116 -23.37 18.26 6.26
C LEU A 116 -24.85 18.70 6.15
N GLU A 117 -25.69 18.34 7.11
CA GLU A 117 -27.10 18.72 7.17
C GLU A 117 -27.35 20.21 7.43
N ASP A 118 -26.36 20.92 8.00
CA ASP A 118 -26.52 22.31 8.44
C ASP A 118 -25.78 23.31 7.52
N VAL A 119 -24.84 22.84 6.70
CA VAL A 119 -24.01 23.74 5.86
C VAL A 119 -24.74 24.26 4.65
N LYS A 120 -24.47 25.51 4.29
CA LYS A 120 -24.92 26.16 3.06
C LYS A 120 -23.89 25.87 1.94
N ILE A 121 -24.34 25.21 0.88
CA ILE A 121 -23.54 24.77 -0.24
C ILE A 121 -23.87 25.58 -1.48
N VAL A 122 -22.87 26.14 -2.12
CA VAL A 122 -22.98 26.86 -3.39
C VAL A 122 -22.27 26.11 -4.50
N PHE A 123 -22.99 25.80 -5.55
CA PHE A 123 -22.42 25.24 -6.78
C PHE A 123 -22.23 26.34 -7.83
N SER A 124 -21.03 26.45 -8.38
CA SER A 124 -20.78 27.17 -9.62
C SER A 124 -20.71 26.17 -10.77
N GLY A 125 -21.72 26.19 -11.60
CA GLY A 125 -22.01 25.20 -12.63
C GLY A 125 -23.35 24.51 -12.40
N ALA A 126 -24.04 24.14 -13.48
CA ALA A 126 -25.31 23.40 -13.49
C ALA A 126 -25.32 22.37 -14.64
N GLY A 127 -24.15 21.83 -14.97
CA GLY A 127 -23.95 20.75 -15.91
C GLY A 127 -24.11 19.37 -15.28
N ALA A 128 -23.65 18.33 -16.00
CA ALA A 128 -23.74 16.93 -15.56
C ALA A 128 -23.13 16.69 -14.18
N SER A 129 -21.88 17.09 -13.99
CA SER A 129 -21.13 16.87 -12.74
C SER A 129 -21.78 17.63 -11.57
N ALA A 130 -22.17 18.91 -11.74
CA ALA A 130 -22.74 19.72 -10.67
C ALA A 130 -24.08 19.15 -10.17
N ILE A 131 -24.97 18.76 -11.09
CA ILE A 131 -26.26 18.15 -10.77
C ILE A 131 -26.07 16.82 -10.06
N SER A 132 -25.14 16.00 -10.52
CA SER A 132 -24.83 14.69 -9.93
C SER A 132 -24.20 14.84 -8.55
N CYS A 133 -23.23 15.76 -8.36
CA CYS A 133 -22.65 16.09 -7.06
C CYS A 133 -23.73 16.54 -6.06
N ALA A 134 -24.58 17.47 -6.45
CA ALA A 134 -25.65 17.97 -5.58
C ALA A 134 -26.62 16.84 -5.17
N ASN A 135 -27.01 15.97 -6.11
CA ASN A 135 -27.85 14.82 -5.80
C ASN A 135 -27.15 13.83 -4.86
N HIS A 136 -25.87 13.58 -5.06
CA HIS A 136 -25.08 12.69 -4.21
C HIS A 136 -24.90 13.27 -2.79
N TYR A 137 -24.67 14.58 -2.66
CA TYR A 137 -24.55 15.23 -1.37
C TYR A 137 -25.88 15.21 -0.59
N ILE A 138 -27.02 15.31 -1.28
CA ILE A 138 -28.32 15.12 -0.66
C ILE A 138 -28.47 13.70 -0.10
N ARG A 139 -28.00 12.68 -0.83
CA ARG A 139 -28.01 11.28 -0.33
C ARG A 139 -27.05 11.08 0.86
N LEU A 140 -25.95 11.83 0.91
CA LEU A 140 -25.04 11.85 2.06
C LEU A 140 -25.63 12.59 3.28
N GLY A 141 -26.71 13.33 3.14
CA GLY A 141 -27.41 14.03 4.22
C GLY A 141 -27.48 15.55 4.09
N ALA A 142 -26.99 16.14 3.01
CA ALA A 142 -27.18 17.58 2.77
C ALA A 142 -28.66 17.90 2.53
N LYS A 143 -29.13 18.99 3.11
CA LYS A 143 -30.51 19.45 2.88
C LYS A 143 -30.61 20.20 1.57
N LEU A 144 -31.62 19.85 0.77
CA LEU A 144 -31.85 20.46 -0.53
C LEU A 144 -32.07 21.98 -0.43
N GLU A 145 -32.72 22.44 0.63
CA GLU A 145 -32.96 23.87 0.91
C GLU A 145 -31.69 24.67 1.17
N ASN A 146 -30.60 24.01 1.57
CA ASN A 146 -29.31 24.63 1.83
C ASN A 146 -28.41 24.69 0.58
N ILE A 147 -28.87 24.16 -0.56
CA ILE A 147 -28.09 24.13 -1.80
C ILE A 147 -28.55 25.25 -2.73
N LEU A 148 -27.63 26.13 -3.11
CA LEU A 148 -27.79 27.11 -4.18
C LEU A 148 -26.92 26.69 -5.39
N MET A 149 -27.51 26.68 -6.56
CA MET A 149 -26.84 26.37 -7.81
C MET A 149 -26.83 27.58 -8.73
N CYS A 150 -25.66 27.88 -9.31
CA CYS A 150 -25.43 28.96 -10.26
C CYS A 150 -25.03 28.41 -11.61
N ASP A 151 -25.50 29.01 -12.69
CA ASP A 151 -24.99 28.80 -14.05
C ASP A 151 -24.58 30.13 -14.69
N THR A 152 -24.29 30.14 -15.98
CA THR A 152 -23.88 31.35 -16.72
C THR A 152 -24.88 32.50 -16.66
N LYS A 153 -26.11 32.25 -16.22
CA LYS A 153 -27.18 33.24 -16.04
C LYS A 153 -27.39 33.65 -14.55
N GLY A 154 -26.50 33.19 -13.66
CA GLY A 154 -26.57 33.41 -12.21
C GLY A 154 -27.30 32.32 -11.46
N VAL A 155 -27.87 32.68 -10.30
CA VAL A 155 -28.56 31.73 -9.39
C VAL A 155 -29.78 31.12 -10.05
N ILE A 156 -29.93 29.80 -9.89
CA ILE A 156 -31.15 29.08 -10.29
C ILE A 156 -32.22 29.29 -9.22
N HIS A 157 -33.23 30.14 -9.54
CA HIS A 157 -34.29 30.54 -8.61
C HIS A 157 -35.68 30.24 -9.17
N ASP A 158 -36.66 30.22 -8.29
CA ASP A 158 -38.07 30.03 -8.68
C ASP A 158 -38.54 31.15 -9.62
N GLY A 159 -39.28 30.75 -10.63
CA GLY A 159 -39.79 31.67 -11.67
C GLY A 159 -38.78 32.03 -12.77
N ARG A 160 -37.55 31.54 -12.69
CA ARG A 160 -36.58 31.69 -13.78
C ARG A 160 -36.97 30.78 -14.96
N ALA A 161 -37.10 31.36 -16.16
CA ALA A 161 -37.38 30.59 -17.38
C ALA A 161 -36.16 30.36 -18.24
N GLU A 162 -35.23 31.32 -18.30
CA GLU A 162 -34.05 31.26 -19.18
C GLU A 162 -33.02 30.21 -18.74
N GLY A 163 -32.61 29.36 -19.65
CA GLY A 163 -31.57 28.36 -19.43
C GLY A 163 -31.97 27.20 -18.51
N MET A 164 -33.27 27.01 -18.28
CA MET A 164 -33.82 25.94 -17.45
C MET A 164 -34.06 24.65 -18.24
N ASN A 165 -33.92 23.51 -17.59
CA ASN A 165 -34.29 22.18 -18.07
C ASN A 165 -34.86 21.34 -16.91
N LYS A 166 -35.36 20.12 -17.22
CA LYS A 166 -36.00 19.24 -16.21
C LYS A 166 -35.09 18.90 -15.02
N TYR A 167 -33.78 18.87 -15.20
CA TYR A 167 -32.80 18.54 -14.13
C TYR A 167 -32.48 19.75 -13.23
N LYS A 168 -32.44 20.96 -13.81
CA LYS A 168 -32.18 22.19 -13.06
C LYS A 168 -33.37 22.62 -12.21
N VAL A 169 -34.60 22.31 -12.62
CA VAL A 169 -35.85 22.68 -11.90
C VAL A 169 -35.84 22.20 -10.46
N LYS A 170 -35.27 21.02 -10.18
CA LYS A 170 -35.13 20.50 -8.82
C LYS A 170 -34.38 21.44 -7.89
N PHE A 171 -33.42 22.21 -8.41
CA PHE A 171 -32.53 23.10 -7.65
C PHE A 171 -32.99 24.57 -7.67
N ALA A 172 -34.14 24.89 -8.30
CA ALA A 172 -34.72 26.22 -8.20
C ALA A 172 -35.14 26.51 -6.74
N ARG A 173 -34.80 27.71 -6.26
CA ARG A 173 -35.09 28.15 -4.88
C ARG A 173 -35.75 29.47 -4.84
N GLN A 174 -36.61 29.63 -3.84
CA GLN A 174 -37.17 30.94 -3.50
C GLN A 174 -36.08 31.77 -2.81
N THR A 175 -35.49 32.71 -3.53
CA THR A 175 -34.38 33.54 -3.04
C THR A 175 -34.28 34.84 -3.84
N GLU A 176 -33.82 35.89 -3.16
CA GLU A 176 -33.48 37.19 -3.79
C GLU A 176 -32.06 37.23 -4.39
N LYS A 177 -31.23 36.21 -4.12
CA LYS A 177 -29.88 36.10 -4.65
C LYS A 177 -29.91 35.89 -6.17
N ARG A 178 -29.05 36.60 -6.91
CA ARG A 178 -29.02 36.53 -8.39
C ARG A 178 -27.63 36.22 -8.95
N THR A 179 -26.58 36.68 -8.31
CA THR A 179 -25.21 36.52 -8.75
C THR A 179 -24.50 35.43 -7.96
N LEU A 180 -23.33 34.98 -8.44
CA LEU A 180 -22.48 34.06 -7.70
C LEU A 180 -21.98 34.68 -6.40
N LEU A 181 -21.61 35.98 -6.39
CA LEU A 181 -21.21 36.70 -5.19
C LEU A 181 -22.35 36.71 -4.14
N ASP A 182 -23.59 36.98 -4.55
CA ASP A 182 -24.72 36.90 -3.64
C ASP A 182 -24.89 35.50 -3.04
N ALA A 183 -24.70 34.47 -3.87
CA ALA A 183 -24.82 33.07 -3.42
C ALA A 183 -23.74 32.74 -2.40
N MET A 184 -22.48 33.13 -2.65
CA MET A 184 -21.35 32.87 -1.77
C MET A 184 -21.36 33.59 -0.44
N HIS A 185 -22.13 34.69 -0.33
CA HIS A 185 -22.26 35.39 0.94
C HIS A 185 -22.85 34.52 2.04
N GLY A 186 -22.03 34.23 3.08
CA GLY A 186 -22.36 33.37 4.21
C GLY A 186 -22.46 31.86 3.86
N ALA A 187 -21.92 31.45 2.72
CA ALA A 187 -21.83 30.03 2.35
C ALA A 187 -20.70 29.32 3.10
N ASP A 188 -20.94 28.09 3.54
CA ASP A 188 -19.94 27.23 4.20
C ASP A 188 -19.09 26.46 3.21
N VAL A 189 -19.68 26.06 2.08
CA VAL A 189 -19.08 25.19 1.08
C VAL A 189 -19.28 25.79 -0.30
N PHE A 190 -18.21 25.87 -1.08
CA PHE A 190 -18.22 26.21 -2.50
C PHE A 190 -17.74 25.01 -3.33
N ILE A 191 -18.51 24.66 -4.36
CA ILE A 191 -18.19 23.59 -5.31
C ILE A 191 -18.17 24.19 -6.71
N GLY A 192 -16.96 24.34 -7.25
CA GLY A 192 -16.70 24.84 -8.60
C GLY A 192 -16.65 23.69 -9.60
N LEU A 193 -17.56 23.72 -10.59
CA LEU A 193 -17.66 22.77 -11.69
C LEU A 193 -18.07 23.53 -12.96
N SER A 194 -17.40 24.66 -13.21
CA SER A 194 -17.81 25.60 -14.26
C SER A 194 -16.65 26.04 -15.15
N GLN A 195 -16.10 27.20 -14.90
CA GLN A 195 -15.04 27.79 -15.74
C GLN A 195 -13.93 28.43 -14.88
N ALA A 196 -12.76 28.46 -15.46
CA ALA A 196 -11.57 29.02 -14.83
C ALA A 196 -11.77 30.49 -14.38
N ASN A 197 -11.18 30.84 -13.23
CA ASN A 197 -11.04 32.21 -12.70
C ASN A 197 -12.37 32.97 -12.50
N CYS A 198 -13.48 32.27 -12.27
CA CYS A 198 -14.79 32.91 -12.01
C CYS A 198 -15.01 33.29 -10.55
N VAL A 199 -14.13 32.87 -9.63
CA VAL A 199 -14.19 33.21 -8.20
C VAL A 199 -13.14 34.27 -7.89
N THR A 200 -13.57 35.34 -7.24
CA THR A 200 -12.69 36.45 -6.83
C THR A 200 -12.31 36.36 -5.35
N PRO A 201 -11.23 37.04 -4.90
CA PRO A 201 -10.90 37.15 -3.48
C PRO A 201 -12.08 37.71 -2.63
N GLU A 202 -12.83 38.66 -3.16
CA GLU A 202 -14.00 39.23 -2.50
C GLU A 202 -15.07 38.16 -2.22
N MET A 203 -15.33 37.28 -3.17
CA MET A 203 -16.25 36.15 -3.01
C MET A 203 -15.82 35.20 -1.89
N LEU A 204 -14.50 34.91 -1.79
CA LEU A 204 -13.98 34.07 -0.70
C LEU A 204 -14.11 34.75 0.66
N LEU A 205 -13.87 36.04 0.74
CA LEU A 205 -14.01 36.83 1.99
C LEU A 205 -15.47 36.91 2.45
N ALA A 206 -16.43 36.84 1.52
CA ALA A 206 -17.84 36.84 1.83
C ALA A 206 -18.40 35.53 2.38
N MET A 207 -17.64 34.43 2.28
CA MET A 207 -18.03 33.11 2.83
C MET A 207 -18.03 33.09 4.36
N ALA A 208 -18.66 32.09 4.93
CA ALA A 208 -18.66 31.83 6.37
C ALA A 208 -17.25 31.51 6.90
N ASP A 209 -17.08 31.47 8.23
CA ASP A 209 -15.83 31.08 8.87
C ASP A 209 -15.46 29.64 8.53
N ARG A 210 -14.16 29.37 8.36
CA ARG A 210 -13.60 28.05 8.00
C ARG A 210 -14.34 27.42 6.82
N PRO A 211 -14.35 28.06 5.63
CA PRO A 211 -15.06 27.55 4.48
C PRO A 211 -14.33 26.39 3.84
N VAL A 212 -15.09 25.52 3.18
CA VAL A 212 -14.58 24.46 2.32
C VAL A 212 -14.76 24.89 0.87
N VAL A 213 -13.66 24.91 0.11
CA VAL A 213 -13.65 25.41 -1.28
C VAL A 213 -13.11 24.33 -2.21
N PHE A 214 -13.94 23.81 -3.08
CA PHE A 214 -13.55 22.85 -4.11
C PHE A 214 -13.61 23.54 -5.47
N ALA A 215 -12.44 23.88 -6.02
CA ALA A 215 -12.28 24.53 -7.32
C ALA A 215 -11.85 23.48 -8.34
N LEU A 216 -12.79 22.77 -8.95
CA LEU A 216 -12.59 21.54 -9.70
C LEU A 216 -12.60 21.73 -11.22
N SER A 217 -12.73 22.97 -11.72
CA SER A 217 -12.61 23.26 -13.15
C SER A 217 -11.23 22.89 -13.69
N ASN A 218 -11.18 22.32 -14.88
CA ASN A 218 -9.94 21.91 -15.56
C ASN A 218 -9.83 22.58 -16.94
N PRO A 219 -8.62 22.93 -17.41
CA PRO A 219 -7.30 22.73 -16.75
C PRO A 219 -7.01 23.73 -15.63
N ASP A 220 -7.67 24.88 -15.60
CA ASP A 220 -7.48 25.91 -14.61
C ASP A 220 -8.68 25.95 -13.65
N PRO A 221 -8.45 26.06 -12.32
CA PRO A 221 -9.53 26.11 -11.34
C PRO A 221 -10.29 27.44 -11.35
N GLU A 222 -11.46 27.46 -10.73
CA GLU A 222 -12.30 28.67 -10.57
C GLU A 222 -11.58 29.80 -9.84
N ILE A 223 -10.63 29.45 -8.97
CA ILE A 223 -9.66 30.37 -8.35
C ILE A 223 -8.33 29.67 -8.22
N LYS A 224 -7.24 30.37 -8.50
CA LYS A 224 -5.87 29.83 -8.34
C LYS A 224 -5.58 29.54 -6.88
N TYR A 225 -4.86 28.44 -6.62
CA TYR A 225 -4.51 27.99 -5.27
C TYR A 225 -3.81 29.09 -4.48
N GLU A 226 -2.78 29.73 -5.07
CA GLU A 226 -1.98 30.78 -4.43
C GLU A 226 -2.84 31.98 -4.06
N THR A 227 -3.78 32.36 -4.93
CA THR A 227 -4.70 33.48 -4.68
C THR A 227 -5.65 33.17 -3.54
N ALA A 228 -6.20 31.95 -3.51
CA ALA A 228 -7.15 31.54 -2.47
C ALA A 228 -6.48 31.51 -1.08
N VAL A 229 -5.31 30.87 -0.99
CA VAL A 229 -4.55 30.75 0.28
C VAL A 229 -4.00 32.11 0.75
N ALA A 230 -3.60 32.99 -0.16
CA ALA A 230 -3.21 34.36 0.19
C ALA A 230 -4.39 35.21 0.70
N THR A 231 -5.61 34.92 0.24
CA THR A 231 -6.83 35.63 0.63
C THR A 231 -7.35 35.21 2.01
N ARG A 232 -7.34 33.89 2.31
CA ARG A 232 -7.83 33.33 3.58
C ARG A 232 -6.94 32.17 4.05
N GLN A 233 -6.61 32.16 5.34
CA GLN A 233 -5.78 31.11 5.97
C GLN A 233 -6.63 30.03 6.65
N ASP A 234 -7.93 30.24 6.84
CA ASP A 234 -8.84 29.35 7.57
C ASP A 234 -9.64 28.41 6.65
N LEU A 235 -9.36 28.41 5.34
CA LEU A 235 -10.08 27.58 4.36
C LEU A 235 -9.46 26.20 4.17
N ILE A 236 -10.28 25.21 3.81
CA ILE A 236 -9.82 23.95 3.22
C ILE A 236 -10.04 24.04 1.71
N LEU A 237 -8.97 23.92 0.94
CA LEU A 237 -8.99 24.03 -0.52
C LEU A 237 -8.69 22.69 -1.18
N ALA A 238 -9.47 22.31 -2.18
CA ALA A 238 -9.20 21.19 -3.07
C ALA A 238 -9.35 21.60 -4.53
N THR A 239 -8.57 20.97 -5.40
CA THR A 239 -8.59 21.22 -6.85
C THR A 239 -8.53 19.90 -7.64
N GLY A 240 -8.75 19.94 -8.95
CA GLY A 240 -8.53 18.80 -9.85
C GLY A 240 -7.05 18.54 -10.17
N ARG A 241 -6.16 19.47 -9.84
CA ARG A 241 -4.73 19.43 -10.25
C ARG A 241 -3.91 18.55 -9.34
N SER A 242 -2.92 17.86 -9.91
CA SER A 242 -2.01 16.95 -9.20
C SER A 242 -0.85 17.67 -8.48
N ASP A 243 -0.58 18.91 -8.84
CA ASP A 243 0.51 19.74 -8.28
C ASP A 243 0.10 20.48 -7.00
N TYR A 244 -1.15 20.39 -6.57
CA TYR A 244 -1.65 20.99 -5.33
C TYR A 244 -2.08 19.92 -4.30
N PRO A 245 -2.17 20.29 -3.01
CA PRO A 245 -2.82 19.47 -1.98
C PRO A 245 -4.26 19.10 -2.37
N ASN A 246 -4.81 18.03 -1.78
CA ASN A 246 -6.22 17.65 -1.96
C ASN A 246 -6.65 17.54 -3.44
N GLN A 247 -5.93 16.74 -4.23
CA GLN A 247 -6.33 16.47 -5.60
C GLN A 247 -7.62 15.64 -5.63
N VAL A 248 -8.71 16.22 -6.11
CA VAL A 248 -9.98 15.52 -6.40
C VAL A 248 -9.94 15.00 -7.83
N ASN A 249 -9.71 13.69 -8.00
CA ASN A 249 -9.53 13.07 -9.31
C ASN A 249 -10.34 11.77 -9.41
N ASN A 250 -11.12 11.63 -10.48
CA ASN A 250 -12.04 10.51 -10.74
C ASN A 250 -11.34 9.14 -10.74
N VAL A 251 -10.03 9.07 -10.97
CA VAL A 251 -9.25 7.83 -10.91
C VAL A 251 -9.30 7.13 -9.56
N LEU A 252 -9.61 7.86 -8.48
CA LEU A 252 -9.86 7.27 -7.16
C LEU A 252 -11.20 6.51 -7.06
N GLY A 253 -12.09 6.65 -8.04
CA GLY A 253 -13.44 6.07 -8.01
C GLY A 253 -13.64 4.98 -9.04
N PHE A 254 -13.70 5.37 -10.32
CA PHE A 254 -14.23 4.51 -11.38
C PHE A 254 -13.58 3.13 -11.50
N PRO A 255 -12.23 2.96 -11.41
CA PRO A 255 -11.65 1.64 -11.61
C PRO A 255 -12.08 0.67 -10.51
N PHE A 256 -12.11 1.14 -9.28
CA PHE A 256 -12.39 0.32 -8.11
C PHE A 256 -13.88 0.03 -7.94
N ILE A 257 -14.74 0.97 -8.33
CA ILE A 257 -16.20 0.80 -8.37
C ILE A 257 -16.56 -0.29 -9.39
N PHE A 258 -15.99 -0.21 -10.62
CA PHE A 258 -16.18 -1.26 -11.61
C PHE A 258 -15.59 -2.58 -11.17
N ARG A 259 -14.42 -2.60 -10.50
CA ARG A 259 -13.84 -3.85 -9.98
C ARG A 259 -14.79 -4.53 -8.98
N GLY A 260 -15.31 -3.81 -8.02
CA GLY A 260 -16.27 -4.34 -7.05
C GLY A 260 -17.57 -4.81 -7.70
N ALA A 261 -18.09 -4.07 -8.67
CA ALA A 261 -19.32 -4.42 -9.39
C ALA A 261 -19.13 -5.66 -10.30
N LEU A 262 -18.02 -5.72 -11.04
CA LEU A 262 -17.74 -6.83 -11.97
C LEU A 262 -17.46 -8.14 -11.25
N ASP A 263 -16.74 -8.13 -10.12
CA ASP A 263 -16.38 -9.35 -9.41
C ASP A 263 -17.58 -10.05 -8.76
N VAL A 264 -18.62 -9.29 -8.40
CA VAL A 264 -19.91 -9.87 -7.95
C VAL A 264 -20.94 -9.98 -9.08
N ARG A 265 -20.54 -9.70 -10.34
CA ARG A 265 -21.42 -9.70 -11.52
C ARG A 265 -22.69 -8.87 -11.28
N ALA A 266 -22.50 -7.65 -10.77
CA ALA A 266 -23.63 -6.77 -10.50
C ALA A 266 -24.38 -6.43 -11.80
N THR A 267 -25.70 -6.35 -11.70
CA THR A 267 -26.58 -5.93 -12.82
C THR A 267 -26.68 -4.42 -12.97
N ALA A 268 -26.27 -3.67 -11.94
CA ALA A 268 -26.28 -2.21 -11.91
C ALA A 268 -25.24 -1.68 -10.92
N ILE A 269 -24.80 -0.44 -11.10
CA ILE A 269 -24.14 0.36 -10.06
C ILE A 269 -25.21 1.32 -9.50
N ASN A 270 -25.76 0.96 -8.33
CA ASN A 270 -26.83 1.72 -7.68
C ASN A 270 -26.30 2.81 -6.75
N ASP A 271 -27.18 3.57 -6.10
CA ASP A 271 -26.80 4.69 -5.27
C ASP A 271 -26.13 4.24 -3.97
N GLU A 272 -26.50 3.08 -3.40
CA GLU A 272 -25.90 2.49 -2.22
C GLU A 272 -24.44 2.09 -2.47
N MET A 273 -24.12 1.55 -3.64
CA MET A 273 -22.75 1.23 -4.06
C MET A 273 -21.90 2.50 -4.20
N LYS A 274 -22.48 3.59 -4.70
CA LYS A 274 -21.81 4.91 -4.81
C LYS A 274 -21.55 5.51 -3.43
N LEU A 275 -22.50 5.41 -2.50
CA LEU A 275 -22.33 5.84 -1.10
C LEU A 275 -21.26 5.01 -0.39
N ALA A 276 -21.26 3.70 -0.59
CA ALA A 276 -20.26 2.80 -0.02
C ALA A 276 -18.82 3.17 -0.50
N ALA A 277 -18.65 3.47 -1.78
CA ALA A 277 -17.38 3.95 -2.33
C ALA A 277 -16.94 5.28 -1.70
N THR A 278 -17.88 6.23 -1.54
CA THR A 278 -17.64 7.52 -0.90
C THR A 278 -17.14 7.37 0.54
N HIS A 279 -17.82 6.54 1.34
CA HIS A 279 -17.42 6.28 2.73
C HIS A 279 -16.09 5.56 2.84
N ALA A 280 -15.84 4.57 1.98
CA ALA A 280 -14.58 3.84 1.95
C ALA A 280 -13.38 4.77 1.64
N LEU A 281 -13.54 5.69 0.68
CA LEU A 281 -12.51 6.69 0.37
C LEU A 281 -12.30 7.68 1.53
N ALA A 282 -13.37 8.12 2.16
CA ALA A 282 -13.29 9.04 3.30
C ALA A 282 -12.60 8.38 4.50
N GLU A 283 -12.88 7.11 4.78
CA GLU A 283 -12.25 6.33 5.84
C GLU A 283 -10.77 6.11 5.57
N LEU A 284 -10.42 5.69 4.36
CA LEU A 284 -9.02 5.45 3.97
C LEU A 284 -8.14 6.68 4.12
N ALA A 285 -8.66 7.88 3.82
CA ALA A 285 -7.92 9.13 4.00
C ALA A 285 -7.56 9.43 5.46
N ARG A 286 -8.32 8.89 6.42
CA ARG A 286 -8.10 9.07 7.87
C ARG A 286 -7.07 8.12 8.45
N MET A 287 -6.67 7.10 7.69
CA MET A 287 -5.67 6.12 8.09
C MET A 287 -4.26 6.64 7.83
N ASP A 288 -3.27 6.10 8.55
CA ASP A 288 -1.86 6.40 8.30
C ASP A 288 -1.48 6.15 6.83
N VAL A 289 -0.81 7.12 6.22
CA VAL A 289 -0.38 7.03 4.82
C VAL A 289 0.92 6.24 4.74
N PRO A 290 1.01 5.16 3.94
CA PRO A 290 2.23 4.39 3.77
C PRO A 290 3.39 5.22 3.22
N ASP A 291 4.62 4.91 3.67
CA ASP A 291 5.83 5.57 3.19
C ASP A 291 6.02 5.43 1.66
N SER A 292 5.57 4.32 1.08
CA SER A 292 5.58 4.12 -0.37
C SER A 292 4.76 5.18 -1.12
N VAL A 293 3.62 5.57 -0.57
CA VAL A 293 2.77 6.64 -1.11
C VAL A 293 3.47 7.99 -0.94
N ARG A 294 3.98 8.29 0.27
CA ARG A 294 4.71 9.55 0.54
C ARG A 294 5.89 9.74 -0.42
N ARG A 295 6.67 8.67 -0.66
CA ARG A 295 7.79 8.70 -1.63
C ARG A 295 7.35 8.90 -3.06
N ALA A 296 6.24 8.27 -3.47
CA ALA A 296 5.72 8.42 -4.84
C ALA A 296 5.36 9.88 -5.16
N TYR A 297 5.00 10.65 -4.14
CA TYR A 297 4.67 12.09 -4.26
C TYR A 297 5.79 13.03 -3.81
N GLY A 298 6.93 12.52 -3.33
CA GLY A 298 8.08 13.32 -2.90
C GLY A 298 7.80 14.18 -1.65
N VAL A 299 6.88 13.75 -0.78
CA VAL A 299 6.44 14.50 0.40
C VAL A 299 6.86 13.74 1.67
N GLU A 300 7.53 14.43 2.60
CA GLU A 300 7.99 13.82 3.85
C GLU A 300 6.84 13.54 4.83
N ASN A 301 5.90 14.48 4.97
CA ASN A 301 4.74 14.36 5.84
C ASN A 301 3.45 14.38 5.03
N MET A 302 2.65 13.34 5.13
CA MET A 302 1.33 13.24 4.54
C MET A 302 0.42 12.51 5.53
N GLU A 303 -0.45 13.26 6.17
CA GLU A 303 -1.36 12.75 7.19
C GLU A 303 -2.72 13.44 7.07
N PHE A 304 -3.77 12.84 7.61
CA PHE A 304 -5.12 13.40 7.60
C PHE A 304 -5.14 14.80 8.21
N GLY A 305 -5.56 15.78 7.43
CA GLY A 305 -5.56 17.20 7.80
C GLY A 305 -6.03 18.08 6.65
N THR A 306 -5.88 19.40 6.79
CA THR A 306 -6.34 20.39 5.79
C THR A 306 -5.75 20.19 4.39
N ASP A 307 -4.57 19.58 4.30
CA ASP A 307 -3.84 19.33 3.05
C ASP A 307 -3.97 17.87 2.56
N TYR A 308 -4.67 17.01 3.31
CA TYR A 308 -4.92 15.61 2.95
C TYR A 308 -6.29 15.15 3.44
N ILE A 309 -7.34 15.48 2.69
CA ILE A 309 -8.73 15.11 2.98
C ILE A 309 -9.23 13.92 2.12
N ILE A 310 -8.42 13.49 1.15
CA ILE A 310 -8.74 12.39 0.23
C ILE A 310 -7.46 11.62 -0.10
N PRO A 311 -7.52 10.28 -0.31
CA PRO A 311 -6.36 9.49 -0.69
C PRO A 311 -5.72 9.98 -2.00
N LYS A 312 -4.45 9.70 -2.19
CA LYS A 312 -3.76 9.99 -3.45
C LYS A 312 -3.97 8.85 -4.47
N PRO A 313 -4.01 9.15 -5.78
CA PRO A 313 -4.26 8.15 -6.84
C PRO A 313 -3.33 6.92 -6.83
N PHE A 314 -2.07 7.08 -6.41
CA PHE A 314 -1.12 5.96 -6.33
C PHE A 314 -1.13 5.21 -4.98
N ASP A 315 -2.13 5.45 -4.14
CA ASP A 315 -2.33 4.65 -2.95
C ASP A 315 -2.99 3.31 -3.32
N SER A 316 -2.21 2.24 -3.31
CA SER A 316 -2.69 0.90 -3.70
C SER A 316 -3.82 0.37 -2.81
N ARG A 317 -3.96 0.89 -1.60
CA ARG A 317 -5.03 0.51 -0.67
C ARG A 317 -6.42 0.90 -1.17
N VAL A 318 -6.52 1.88 -2.09
CA VAL A 318 -7.83 2.27 -2.65
C VAL A 318 -8.56 1.06 -3.26
N LEU A 319 -7.83 0.17 -3.95
CA LEU A 319 -8.42 -1.05 -4.51
C LEU A 319 -9.03 -1.96 -3.43
N THR A 320 -8.30 -2.22 -2.35
CA THR A 320 -8.70 -3.14 -1.29
C THR A 320 -9.71 -2.57 -0.30
N PHE A 321 -9.96 -1.26 -0.34
CA PHE A 321 -10.98 -0.58 0.43
C PHE A 321 -12.27 -0.34 -0.35
N VAL A 322 -12.16 0.24 -1.56
CA VAL A 322 -13.33 0.65 -2.34
C VAL A 322 -14.04 -0.54 -2.99
N ALA A 323 -13.30 -1.45 -3.64
CA ALA A 323 -13.93 -2.56 -4.35
C ALA A 323 -14.71 -3.51 -3.42
N PRO A 324 -14.21 -3.90 -2.21
CA PRO A 324 -15.00 -4.69 -1.27
C PRO A 324 -16.22 -3.96 -0.72
N ALA A 325 -16.13 -2.64 -0.46
CA ALA A 325 -17.27 -1.85 -0.01
C ALA A 325 -18.38 -1.80 -1.06
N VAL A 326 -18.01 -1.63 -2.33
CA VAL A 326 -18.93 -1.65 -3.48
C VAL A 326 -19.55 -3.04 -3.67
N ALA A 327 -18.74 -4.10 -3.61
CA ALA A 327 -19.22 -5.49 -3.71
C ALA A 327 -20.20 -5.83 -2.59
N LYS A 328 -19.90 -5.43 -1.35
CA LYS A 328 -20.78 -5.59 -0.19
C LYS A 328 -22.12 -4.92 -0.44
N ALA A 329 -22.13 -3.64 -0.82
CA ALA A 329 -23.36 -2.89 -1.11
C ALA A 329 -24.15 -3.51 -2.26
N ALA A 330 -23.48 -4.03 -3.30
CA ALA A 330 -24.16 -4.74 -4.39
C ALA A 330 -24.86 -6.03 -3.92
N MET A 331 -24.22 -6.80 -3.03
CA MET A 331 -24.82 -7.99 -2.43
C MET A 331 -25.99 -7.64 -1.51
N GLU A 332 -25.83 -6.66 -0.63
CA GLU A 332 -26.87 -6.22 0.31
C GLU A 332 -28.11 -5.65 -0.39
N THR A 333 -27.94 -5.00 -1.54
CA THR A 333 -29.05 -4.41 -2.32
C THR A 333 -29.61 -5.38 -3.37
N GLY A 334 -29.10 -6.60 -3.46
CA GLY A 334 -29.61 -7.64 -4.34
C GLY A 334 -29.33 -7.45 -5.83
N VAL A 335 -28.40 -6.56 -6.20
CA VAL A 335 -27.98 -6.39 -7.60
C VAL A 335 -26.81 -7.28 -7.98
N ALA A 336 -26.13 -7.91 -7.03
CA ALA A 336 -25.08 -8.89 -7.26
C ALA A 336 -25.67 -10.24 -7.70
N GLN A 337 -25.05 -10.90 -8.67
CA GLN A 337 -25.39 -12.25 -9.13
C GLN A 337 -24.53 -13.32 -8.44
N VAL A 338 -23.41 -12.94 -7.85
CA VAL A 338 -22.47 -13.80 -7.13
C VAL A 338 -22.24 -13.21 -5.75
N THR A 339 -22.25 -14.09 -4.74
CA THR A 339 -21.88 -13.73 -3.37
C THR A 339 -20.42 -14.11 -3.12
N VAL A 340 -19.66 -13.22 -2.52
CA VAL A 340 -18.26 -13.44 -2.15
C VAL A 340 -18.07 -13.24 -0.64
N ASP A 341 -17.16 -14.00 -0.04
CA ASP A 341 -16.64 -13.69 1.28
C ASP A 341 -15.74 -12.45 1.16
N LEU A 342 -15.98 -11.43 1.99
CA LEU A 342 -15.31 -10.14 1.85
C LEU A 342 -13.82 -10.20 2.25
N ASP A 343 -13.45 -11.06 3.19
CA ASP A 343 -12.06 -11.20 3.61
C ASP A 343 -11.26 -11.95 2.55
N GLU A 344 -11.82 -13.08 2.04
CA GLU A 344 -11.24 -13.78 0.90
C GLU A 344 -11.16 -12.89 -0.36
N TYR A 345 -12.16 -12.05 -0.59
CA TYR A 345 -12.18 -11.12 -1.72
C TYR A 345 -11.09 -10.04 -1.60
N ARG A 346 -10.87 -9.48 -0.40
CA ARG A 346 -9.73 -8.57 -0.17
C ARG A 346 -8.40 -9.26 -0.49
N GLU A 347 -8.22 -10.48 -0.06
CA GLU A 347 -7.03 -11.27 -0.38
C GLU A 347 -6.84 -11.47 -1.90
N GLN A 348 -7.92 -11.73 -2.63
CA GLN A 348 -7.86 -11.85 -4.10
C GLN A 348 -7.45 -10.54 -4.76
N LEU A 349 -7.96 -9.40 -4.29
CA LEU A 349 -7.60 -8.08 -4.79
C LEU A 349 -6.14 -7.72 -4.51
N GLU A 350 -5.63 -8.04 -3.34
CA GLU A 350 -4.23 -7.83 -3.01
C GLU A 350 -3.30 -8.69 -3.86
N ARG A 351 -3.69 -9.94 -4.20
CA ARG A 351 -2.96 -10.78 -5.16
C ARG A 351 -2.83 -10.12 -6.55
N ARG A 352 -3.82 -9.32 -6.96
CA ARG A 352 -3.78 -8.53 -8.22
C ARG A 352 -2.77 -7.39 -8.16
N LEU A 353 -2.47 -6.85 -6.97
CA LEU A 353 -1.46 -5.80 -6.77
C LEU A 353 -0.02 -6.30 -6.94
N GLY A 354 0.22 -7.61 -6.91
CA GLY A 354 1.52 -8.24 -7.18
C GLY A 354 1.77 -9.49 -6.35
N LYS A 355 2.46 -10.48 -6.94
CA LYS A 355 2.80 -11.75 -6.27
C LYS A 355 3.73 -11.59 -5.07
N SER A 356 4.44 -10.47 -4.95
CA SER A 356 5.28 -10.16 -3.79
C SER A 356 4.47 -10.13 -2.49
N GLN A 357 3.27 -9.59 -2.54
CA GLN A 357 2.37 -9.52 -1.39
C GLN A 357 1.77 -10.90 -1.02
N GLU A 358 1.58 -11.79 -1.99
CA GLU A 358 1.08 -13.15 -1.74
C GLU A 358 2.02 -13.96 -0.84
N ILE A 359 3.33 -13.91 -1.12
CA ILE A 359 4.34 -14.65 -0.35
C ILE A 359 4.46 -14.09 1.06
N MET A 360 4.55 -12.76 1.18
CA MET A 360 4.61 -12.14 2.50
C MET A 360 3.34 -12.37 3.33
N ARG A 361 2.19 -12.48 2.68
CA ARG A 361 0.94 -12.84 3.36
C ARG A 361 0.99 -14.26 3.91
N MET A 362 1.48 -15.25 3.15
CA MET A 362 1.66 -16.61 3.68
C MET A 362 2.55 -16.60 4.93
N VAL A 363 3.64 -15.83 4.90
CA VAL A 363 4.53 -15.65 6.06
C VAL A 363 3.81 -14.96 7.22
N ILE A 364 3.06 -13.90 6.96
CA ILE A 364 2.27 -13.17 7.98
C ILE A 364 1.21 -14.09 8.59
N HIS A 365 0.41 -14.80 7.78
CA HIS A 365 -0.60 -15.75 8.30
C HIS A 365 0.03 -16.87 9.12
N LYS A 366 1.24 -17.34 8.73
CA LYS A 366 1.98 -18.32 9.53
C LYS A 366 2.42 -17.73 10.87
N ALA A 367 2.92 -16.50 10.87
CA ALA A 367 3.29 -15.78 12.09
C ALA A 367 2.10 -15.57 13.04
N GLN A 368 0.94 -15.19 12.51
CA GLN A 368 -0.31 -14.96 13.26
C GLN A 368 -0.85 -16.18 14.00
N ARG A 369 -0.52 -17.40 13.57
CA ARG A 369 -0.95 -18.65 14.24
C ARG A 369 -0.38 -18.77 15.66
N GLU A 370 0.82 -18.28 15.88
CA GLU A 370 1.49 -18.32 17.18
C GLU A 370 2.45 -17.12 17.33
N PRO A 371 1.94 -15.90 17.62
CA PRO A 371 2.74 -14.69 17.74
C PRO A 371 3.83 -14.83 18.80
N ARG A 372 5.08 -14.52 18.44
CA ARG A 372 6.27 -14.59 19.29
C ARG A 372 6.69 -13.21 19.79
N ARG A 373 7.48 -13.16 20.87
CA ARG A 373 8.05 -11.92 21.41
C ARG A 373 9.24 -11.50 20.56
N VAL A 374 9.11 -10.32 19.92
CA VAL A 374 10.17 -9.72 19.10
C VAL A 374 10.67 -8.47 19.78
N VAL A 375 11.96 -8.44 20.14
CA VAL A 375 12.58 -7.29 20.81
C VAL A 375 13.22 -6.34 19.81
N PHE A 376 12.94 -5.04 20.01
CA PHE A 376 13.44 -3.92 19.20
C PHE A 376 14.34 -3.03 20.07
N PRO A 377 15.69 -3.06 19.87
CA PRO A 377 16.64 -2.26 20.63
C PRO A 377 16.42 -0.75 20.54
N GLU A 378 15.85 -0.28 19.45
CA GLU A 378 15.67 1.14 19.13
C GLU A 378 14.19 1.54 19.33
N GLY A 379 13.61 1.19 20.48
CA GLY A 379 12.18 1.27 20.78
C GLY A 379 11.57 2.67 20.71
N ASN A 380 12.37 3.73 20.72
CA ASN A 380 11.92 5.12 20.66
C ASN A 380 11.87 5.69 19.23
N GLN A 381 12.21 4.89 18.21
CA GLN A 381 12.21 5.35 16.82
C GLN A 381 10.80 5.32 16.22
N ASP A 382 10.41 6.36 15.52
CA ASP A 382 9.06 6.53 14.93
C ASP A 382 8.62 5.33 14.08
N LYS A 383 9.52 4.82 13.22
CA LYS A 383 9.21 3.69 12.36
C LYS A 383 9.04 2.38 13.15
N ILE A 384 9.80 2.20 14.23
CA ILE A 384 9.64 1.05 15.14
C ILE A 384 8.30 1.13 15.88
N LEU A 385 7.93 2.32 16.39
CA LEU A 385 6.66 2.55 17.06
C LEU A 385 5.46 2.28 16.13
N ARG A 386 5.52 2.76 14.89
CA ARG A 386 4.49 2.50 13.87
C ARG A 386 4.44 1.02 13.48
N ALA A 387 5.58 0.37 13.33
CA ALA A 387 5.63 -1.06 13.07
C ALA A 387 5.05 -1.88 14.24
N ALA A 388 5.37 -1.50 15.48
CA ALA A 388 4.82 -2.14 16.67
C ALA A 388 3.28 -2.05 16.72
N GLN A 389 2.70 -0.90 16.34
CA GLN A 389 1.24 -0.77 16.20
C GLN A 389 0.66 -1.77 15.19
N VAL A 390 1.25 -1.87 14.00
CA VAL A 390 0.80 -2.82 12.96
C VAL A 390 0.93 -4.26 13.44
N LEU A 391 2.06 -4.62 14.06
CA LEU A 391 2.32 -5.96 14.59
C LEU A 391 1.29 -6.39 15.65
N ILE A 392 0.79 -5.43 16.45
CA ILE A 392 -0.25 -5.66 17.46
C ILE A 392 -1.62 -5.77 16.80
N ASP A 393 -1.98 -4.77 15.97
CA ASP A 393 -3.31 -4.69 15.35
C ASP A 393 -3.59 -5.91 14.46
N GLU A 394 -2.57 -6.43 13.78
CA GLU A 394 -2.65 -7.61 12.93
C GLU A 394 -2.26 -8.92 13.64
N ALA A 395 -1.96 -8.88 14.93
CA ALA A 395 -1.55 -10.05 15.73
C ALA A 395 -0.37 -10.85 15.15
N ILE A 396 0.60 -10.18 14.50
CA ILE A 396 1.75 -10.83 13.86
C ILE A 396 2.81 -11.22 14.88
N ALA A 397 3.08 -10.32 15.83
CA ALA A 397 4.09 -10.50 16.87
C ALA A 397 3.68 -9.82 18.18
N ARG A 398 4.41 -10.13 19.26
CA ARG A 398 4.34 -9.41 20.53
C ARG A 398 5.58 -8.53 20.65
N PRO A 399 5.49 -7.22 20.32
CA PRO A 399 6.66 -6.34 20.35
C PRO A 399 7.14 -6.07 21.77
N VAL A 400 8.47 -6.09 21.97
CA VAL A 400 9.16 -5.65 23.19
C VAL A 400 10.05 -4.47 22.79
N LEU A 401 9.80 -3.29 23.35
CA LEU A 401 10.50 -2.05 23.02
C LEU A 401 11.55 -1.74 24.11
N ILE A 402 12.79 -1.51 23.69
CA ILE A 402 13.87 -1.18 24.64
C ILE A 402 14.09 0.32 24.68
N GLY A 403 14.09 0.86 25.90
CA GLY A 403 14.35 2.27 26.22
C GLY A 403 13.50 2.80 27.35
N PRO A 404 13.70 4.09 27.75
CA PRO A 404 12.92 4.74 28.80
C PRO A 404 11.42 4.79 28.46
N GLU A 405 10.59 4.23 29.34
CA GLU A 405 9.16 4.06 29.12
C GLU A 405 8.46 5.41 28.90
N ASP A 406 8.80 6.41 29.69
CA ASP A 406 8.26 7.77 29.60
C ASP A 406 8.47 8.39 28.21
N ARG A 407 9.67 8.22 27.65
CA ARG A 407 10.02 8.74 26.31
C ARG A 407 9.31 7.99 25.20
N ILE A 408 9.24 6.65 25.30
CA ILE A 408 8.56 5.80 24.30
C ILE A 408 7.06 6.14 24.28
N LEU A 409 6.42 6.22 25.45
CA LEU A 409 4.99 6.52 25.54
C LEU A 409 4.67 7.96 25.12
N ALA A 410 5.49 8.95 25.50
CA ALA A 410 5.32 10.33 25.05
C ALA A 410 5.41 10.43 23.53
N ARG A 411 6.41 9.75 22.91
CA ARG A 411 6.56 9.76 21.45
C ARG A 411 5.40 9.05 20.75
N ALA A 412 4.92 7.94 21.31
CA ALA A 412 3.76 7.23 20.78
C ALA A 412 2.48 8.10 20.83
N GLU A 413 2.30 8.89 21.88
CA GLU A 413 1.19 9.83 22.01
C GLU A 413 1.26 10.97 20.98
N GLU A 414 2.45 11.55 20.75
CA GLU A 414 2.69 12.52 19.68
C GLU A 414 2.33 11.95 18.31
N LEU A 415 2.68 10.69 18.06
CA LEU A 415 2.36 9.97 16.83
C LEU A 415 0.92 9.43 16.78
N ARG A 416 0.11 9.65 17.82
CA ARG A 416 -1.27 9.18 18.00
C ARG A 416 -1.42 7.65 17.91
N LEU A 417 -0.41 6.90 18.37
CA LEU A 417 -0.40 5.44 18.36
C LEU A 417 -1.07 4.86 19.63
N ARG A 418 -1.71 3.70 19.47
CA ARG A 418 -2.45 3.01 20.54
C ARG A 418 -1.66 1.83 21.11
N ILE A 419 -0.36 2.01 21.34
CA ILE A 419 0.52 0.93 21.83
C ILE A 419 0.53 0.80 23.36
N LYS A 420 0.09 1.83 24.10
CA LYS A 420 0.08 1.82 25.56
C LYS A 420 -0.76 0.68 26.11
N GLY A 421 -0.15 -0.18 26.94
CA GLY A 421 -0.79 -1.36 27.53
C GLY A 421 -0.87 -2.57 26.58
N HIS A 422 -0.32 -2.46 25.35
CA HIS A 422 -0.30 -3.54 24.35
C HIS A 422 1.12 -3.96 23.97
N VAL A 423 2.17 -3.24 24.45
CA VAL A 423 3.58 -3.57 24.26
C VAL A 423 4.28 -3.69 25.61
N ASP A 424 5.28 -4.56 25.67
CA ASP A 424 6.23 -4.60 26.76
C ASP A 424 7.32 -3.55 26.51
N ILE A 425 7.57 -2.67 27.50
CA ILE A 425 8.64 -1.69 27.45
C ILE A 425 9.64 -2.01 28.53
N VAL A 426 10.93 -2.13 28.18
CA VAL A 426 12.01 -2.50 29.09
C VAL A 426 13.15 -1.48 28.99
N ASP A 427 13.43 -0.80 30.10
CA ASP A 427 14.59 0.08 30.22
C ASP A 427 15.78 -0.68 30.82
N PRO A 428 16.91 -0.84 30.10
CA PRO A 428 18.10 -1.49 30.62
C PRO A 428 18.62 -0.89 31.93
N ALA A 429 18.38 0.40 32.16
CA ALA A 429 18.86 1.10 33.36
C ALA A 429 18.08 0.76 34.66
N THR A 430 16.81 0.36 34.52
CA THR A 430 15.91 0.13 35.65
C THR A 430 15.32 -1.29 35.65
N SER A 431 15.65 -2.11 34.69
CA SER A 431 15.10 -3.46 34.52
C SER A 431 15.53 -4.37 35.67
N PRO A 432 14.60 -5.12 36.30
CA PRO A 432 14.91 -6.14 37.28
C PRO A 432 15.72 -7.31 36.71
N LEU A 433 15.78 -7.46 35.36
CA LEU A 433 16.55 -8.50 34.68
C LEU A 433 18.05 -8.15 34.55
N ALA A 434 18.45 -6.89 34.81
CA ALA A 434 19.79 -6.39 34.55
C ALA A 434 20.89 -7.20 35.24
N ASP A 435 20.72 -7.51 36.53
CA ASP A 435 21.73 -8.25 37.30
C ASP A 435 21.94 -9.68 36.79
N ALA A 436 20.86 -10.37 36.42
CA ALA A 436 20.94 -11.70 35.84
C ALA A 436 21.64 -11.66 34.48
N TYR A 437 21.35 -10.64 33.65
CA TYR A 437 21.99 -10.46 32.34
C TYR A 437 23.46 -10.10 32.44
N ILE A 438 23.84 -9.26 33.40
CA ILE A 438 25.23 -8.92 33.67
C ILE A 438 26.00 -10.18 34.11
N THR A 439 25.43 -10.98 35.02
CA THR A 439 26.05 -12.21 35.49
C THR A 439 26.30 -13.20 34.34
N GLU A 440 25.29 -13.47 33.55
CA GLU A 440 25.42 -14.38 32.39
C GLU A 440 26.37 -13.81 31.30
N TYR A 441 26.35 -12.50 31.06
CA TYR A 441 27.26 -11.86 30.11
C TYR A 441 28.73 -12.00 30.54
N ILE A 442 29.03 -11.85 31.84
CA ILE A 442 30.35 -12.12 32.39
C ILE A 442 30.73 -13.58 32.16
N HIS A 443 29.82 -14.52 32.47
CA HIS A 443 30.05 -15.95 32.25
C HIS A 443 30.44 -16.24 30.81
N LEU A 444 29.74 -15.64 29.81
CA LEU A 444 29.99 -15.83 28.40
C LEU A 444 31.30 -15.17 27.92
N ARG A 445 31.69 -14.02 28.50
CA ARG A 445 32.72 -13.15 27.91
C ARG A 445 33.97 -12.90 28.76
N GLN A 446 34.03 -13.31 30.02
CA GLN A 446 35.20 -13.07 30.91
C GLN A 446 36.50 -13.56 30.33
N ARG A 447 36.51 -14.73 29.65
CA ARG A 447 37.73 -15.29 28.98
C ARG A 447 38.06 -14.59 27.64
N LYS A 448 37.25 -13.60 27.25
CA LYS A 448 37.41 -12.76 26.06
C LYS A 448 37.63 -11.29 26.40
N GLY A 449 38.02 -11.03 27.67
CA GLY A 449 38.45 -9.71 28.12
C GLY A 449 37.39 -8.83 28.79
N VAL A 450 36.15 -9.30 28.97
CA VAL A 450 35.13 -8.54 29.69
C VAL A 450 35.35 -8.67 31.20
N THR A 451 35.47 -7.53 31.87
CA THR A 451 35.66 -7.47 33.35
C THR A 451 34.33 -7.26 34.07
N HIS A 452 34.30 -7.61 35.39
CA HIS A 452 33.16 -7.36 36.24
C HIS A 452 32.77 -5.86 36.35
N THR A 453 33.76 -4.96 36.19
CA THR A 453 33.55 -3.52 36.23
C THR A 453 32.93 -2.97 34.94
N GLU A 454 33.29 -3.54 33.81
CA GLU A 454 32.79 -3.11 32.51
C GLU A 454 31.42 -3.69 32.13
N ALA A 455 31.12 -4.90 32.56
CA ALA A 455 29.90 -5.63 32.19
C ALA A 455 28.61 -4.85 32.52
N PRO A 456 28.45 -4.18 33.68
CA PRO A 456 27.27 -3.34 33.95
C PRO A 456 27.09 -2.19 32.94
N HIS A 457 28.20 -1.52 32.58
CA HIS A 457 28.15 -0.43 31.59
C HIS A 457 27.83 -0.93 30.18
N LEU A 458 28.40 -2.08 29.81
CA LEU A 458 28.12 -2.70 28.51
C LEU A 458 26.67 -3.16 28.40
N MET A 459 26.03 -3.56 29.51
CA MET A 459 24.64 -4.03 29.55
C MET A 459 23.62 -2.90 29.43
N LEU A 460 24.03 -1.64 29.66
CA LEU A 460 23.18 -0.47 29.36
C LEU A 460 22.97 -0.24 27.86
N ASN A 461 23.77 -0.90 27.01
CA ASN A 461 23.57 -0.81 25.56
C ASN A 461 22.32 -1.58 25.14
N PRO A 462 21.32 -0.93 24.52
CA PRO A 462 20.03 -1.55 24.17
C PRO A 462 20.18 -2.80 23.30
N THR A 463 21.14 -2.81 22.35
CA THR A 463 21.38 -3.95 21.46
C THR A 463 21.93 -5.16 22.21
N ARG A 464 22.87 -4.95 23.16
CA ARG A 464 23.38 -6.04 24.01
C ARG A 464 22.30 -6.56 24.94
N PHE A 465 21.54 -5.66 25.56
CA PHE A 465 20.45 -6.03 26.42
C PHE A 465 19.41 -6.88 25.69
N SER A 466 19.01 -6.46 24.48
CA SER A 466 18.11 -7.24 23.61
C SER A 466 18.66 -8.61 23.25
N ALA A 467 19.96 -8.70 22.94
CA ALA A 467 20.60 -9.98 22.66
C ALA A 467 20.60 -10.92 23.86
N MET A 468 20.77 -10.39 25.10
CA MET A 468 20.65 -11.17 26.33
C MET A 468 19.22 -11.64 26.57
N MET A 469 18.21 -10.79 26.31
CA MET A 469 16.80 -11.21 26.39
C MET A 469 16.52 -12.42 25.50
N VAL A 470 17.02 -12.38 24.25
CA VAL A 470 16.87 -13.50 23.30
C VAL A 470 17.64 -14.71 23.77
N HIS A 471 18.88 -14.55 24.26
CA HIS A 471 19.73 -15.64 24.75
C HIS A 471 19.08 -16.40 25.91
N LEU A 472 18.55 -15.68 26.89
CA LEU A 472 17.91 -16.26 28.08
C LEU A 472 16.44 -16.68 27.86
N GLY A 473 15.83 -16.27 26.77
CA GLY A 473 14.46 -16.67 26.38
C GLY A 473 13.37 -15.72 26.86
N ASP A 474 13.74 -14.51 27.33
CA ASP A 474 12.79 -13.44 27.65
C ASP A 474 12.23 -12.75 26.40
N ALA A 475 12.87 -12.96 25.25
CA ALA A 475 12.34 -12.69 23.93
C ALA A 475 12.68 -13.86 22.97
N ASP A 476 11.88 -14.01 21.91
CA ASP A 476 12.03 -15.12 20.96
C ASP A 476 12.90 -14.75 19.75
N ALA A 477 12.93 -13.46 19.40
CA ALA A 477 13.72 -12.91 18.28
C ALA A 477 14.15 -11.46 18.55
N MET A 478 15.20 -11.00 17.86
CA MET A 478 15.68 -9.61 17.91
C MET A 478 15.73 -8.99 16.52
N ILE A 479 15.24 -7.75 16.39
CA ILE A 479 15.32 -6.96 15.14
C ILE A 479 15.80 -5.56 15.49
N GLY A 480 16.93 -5.13 14.91
CA GLY A 480 17.51 -3.81 15.16
C GLY A 480 18.35 -3.30 14.01
N GLY A 481 18.96 -2.11 14.14
CA GLY A 481 19.89 -1.55 13.17
C GLY A 481 19.35 -0.42 12.31
N ILE A 482 18.16 0.11 12.64
CA ILE A 482 17.57 1.21 11.87
C ILE A 482 18.39 2.52 11.99
N THR A 483 19.03 2.75 13.13
CA THR A 483 19.87 3.94 13.39
C THR A 483 21.36 3.62 13.45
N GLN A 484 21.72 2.34 13.60
CA GLN A 484 23.10 1.90 13.79
C GLN A 484 23.74 1.41 12.48
N ASN A 485 25.09 1.29 12.46
CA ASN A 485 25.77 0.59 11.40
C ASN A 485 25.60 -0.93 11.56
N TYR A 486 25.63 -1.66 10.45
CA TYR A 486 25.49 -3.13 10.44
C TYR A 486 26.43 -3.85 11.42
N PRO A 487 27.77 -3.54 11.50
CA PRO A 487 28.67 -4.16 12.46
C PRO A 487 28.29 -3.91 13.93
N ASP A 488 27.75 -2.75 14.24
CA ASP A 488 27.43 -2.35 15.63
C ASP A 488 26.18 -3.08 16.14
N THR A 489 25.28 -3.47 15.23
CA THR A 489 24.08 -4.27 15.56
C THR A 489 24.40 -5.77 15.60
N ILE A 490 25.17 -6.31 14.65
CA ILE A 490 25.43 -7.75 14.56
C ILE A 490 26.47 -8.24 15.59
N ARG A 491 27.45 -7.40 15.94
CA ARG A 491 28.52 -7.80 16.89
C ARG A 491 27.98 -8.24 18.25
N PRO A 492 27.10 -7.51 18.94
CA PRO A 492 26.49 -7.97 20.18
C PRO A 492 25.80 -9.32 20.05
N ALA A 493 25.08 -9.55 18.94
CA ALA A 493 24.44 -10.84 18.69
C ALA A 493 25.45 -11.98 18.53
N LEU A 494 26.53 -11.77 17.76
CA LEU A 494 27.62 -12.75 17.61
C LEU A 494 28.38 -13.00 18.91
N GLU A 495 28.41 -12.04 19.82
CA GLU A 495 29.06 -12.16 21.13
C GLU A 495 28.23 -12.99 22.14
N ILE A 496 26.89 -12.92 22.03
CA ILE A 496 25.95 -13.40 23.06
C ILE A 496 25.16 -14.62 22.58
N ILE A 497 24.59 -14.57 21.37
CA ILE A 497 23.71 -15.62 20.88
C ILE A 497 24.55 -16.73 20.22
N ALA A 498 24.37 -17.94 20.70
CA ALA A 498 25.08 -19.10 20.16
C ALA A 498 24.71 -19.35 18.68
N LYS A 499 25.64 -19.94 17.96
CA LYS A 499 25.34 -20.52 16.65
C LYS A 499 24.58 -21.84 16.81
N ARG A 500 23.84 -22.22 15.79
CA ARG A 500 23.21 -23.57 15.74
C ARG A 500 24.27 -24.66 15.82
N PRO A 501 23.98 -25.82 16.43
CA PRO A 501 24.88 -26.96 16.43
C PRO A 501 25.30 -27.33 15.00
N GLY A 502 26.62 -27.53 14.80
CA GLY A 502 27.16 -27.88 13.47
C GLY A 502 27.35 -26.71 12.51
N VAL A 503 27.03 -25.49 12.88
CA VAL A 503 27.22 -24.28 12.07
C VAL A 503 28.46 -23.54 12.56
N THR A 504 29.42 -23.30 11.64
CA THR A 504 30.66 -22.59 11.95
C THR A 504 30.57 -21.09 11.71
N LYS A 505 29.76 -20.66 10.73
CA LYS A 505 29.61 -19.25 10.33
C LYS A 505 28.15 -18.84 10.19
N VAL A 506 27.90 -17.59 10.53
CA VAL A 506 26.62 -16.91 10.22
C VAL A 506 26.70 -16.37 8.80
N SER A 507 25.59 -16.35 8.10
CA SER A 507 25.46 -15.79 6.74
C SER A 507 24.18 -14.99 6.59
N GLY A 508 24.08 -14.19 5.54
CA GLY A 508 22.90 -13.37 5.27
C GLY A 508 22.32 -13.60 3.88
N MET A 509 21.02 -13.69 3.82
CA MET A 509 20.24 -13.98 2.61
C MET A 509 19.25 -12.86 2.34
N TYR A 510 19.03 -12.51 1.07
CA TYR A 510 17.93 -11.68 0.62
C TYR A 510 16.88 -12.50 -0.12
N MET A 511 15.63 -12.30 0.25
CA MET A 511 14.49 -12.72 -0.55
C MET A 511 14.23 -11.65 -1.61
N MET A 512 14.31 -12.03 -2.88
CA MET A 512 14.14 -11.16 -4.04
C MET A 512 12.86 -11.54 -4.78
N ILE A 513 11.96 -10.59 -4.96
CA ILE A 513 10.71 -10.79 -5.67
C ILE A 513 10.73 -9.95 -6.94
N THR A 514 10.69 -10.61 -8.09
CA THR A 514 10.74 -9.93 -9.39
C THR A 514 9.40 -9.23 -9.70
N PRO A 515 9.36 -8.23 -10.59
CA PRO A 515 8.11 -7.61 -11.06
C PRO A 515 7.10 -8.61 -11.65
N LYS A 516 7.58 -9.77 -12.15
CA LYS A 516 6.74 -10.87 -12.63
C LYS A 516 6.28 -11.80 -11.51
N GLY A 517 6.64 -11.52 -10.25
CA GLY A 517 6.29 -12.32 -9.08
C GLY A 517 7.08 -13.63 -8.93
N GLN A 518 8.23 -13.76 -9.57
CA GLN A 518 9.15 -14.88 -9.33
C GLN A 518 9.96 -14.61 -8.06
N LEU A 519 10.16 -15.65 -7.28
CA LEU A 519 10.87 -15.60 -6.00
C LEU A 519 12.26 -16.21 -6.11
N TYR A 520 13.28 -15.47 -5.67
CA TYR A 520 14.66 -15.92 -5.57
C TYR A 520 15.24 -15.60 -4.20
N PHE A 521 16.11 -16.44 -3.70
CA PHE A 521 16.87 -16.23 -2.47
C PHE A 521 18.36 -16.15 -2.83
N ILE A 522 19.01 -15.06 -2.47
CA ILE A 522 20.45 -14.85 -2.78
C ILE A 522 21.25 -14.83 -1.48
N ALA A 523 22.26 -15.69 -1.34
CA ALA A 523 23.17 -15.79 -0.20
C ALA A 523 24.61 -16.11 -0.65
N ASP A 524 25.68 -15.72 0.07
CA ASP A 524 25.75 -14.75 1.14
C ASP A 524 25.86 -13.34 0.56
N THR A 525 25.13 -12.43 1.17
CA THR A 525 25.05 -11.05 0.68
C THR A 525 25.59 -10.02 1.68
N THR A 526 25.98 -10.45 2.91
CA THR A 526 26.23 -9.51 4.00
C THR A 526 27.35 -9.85 4.98
N VAL A 527 27.86 -11.09 5.06
CA VAL A 527 28.75 -11.52 6.15
C VAL A 527 30.11 -12.05 5.67
N ASN A 528 30.13 -13.06 4.81
CA ASN A 528 31.37 -13.79 4.51
C ASN A 528 32.05 -13.26 3.23
N ILE A 529 33.18 -12.56 3.38
CA ILE A 529 33.87 -11.91 2.26
C ILE A 529 34.39 -12.94 1.25
N GLU A 530 35.25 -13.88 1.70
CA GLU A 530 35.82 -14.92 0.87
C GLU A 530 35.56 -16.29 1.51
N PRO A 531 34.38 -16.91 1.27
CA PRO A 531 34.07 -18.21 1.83
C PRO A 531 34.85 -19.31 1.15
N SER A 532 35.31 -20.31 1.93
CA SER A 532 35.86 -21.57 1.43
C SER A 532 34.75 -22.46 0.82
N ALA A 533 35.12 -23.58 0.19
CA ALA A 533 34.14 -24.54 -0.30
C ALA A 533 33.28 -25.11 0.83
N ALA A 534 33.83 -25.35 2.02
CA ALA A 534 33.07 -25.80 3.18
C ALA A 534 32.12 -24.73 3.70
N ASP A 535 32.55 -23.45 3.73
CA ASP A 535 31.69 -22.31 4.11
C ASP A 535 30.53 -22.14 3.12
N LEU A 536 30.77 -22.22 1.81
CA LEU A 536 29.73 -22.14 0.79
C LEU A 536 28.69 -23.26 0.93
N ALA A 537 29.15 -24.47 1.26
CA ALA A 537 28.26 -25.61 1.52
C ALA A 537 27.37 -25.36 2.77
N GLU A 538 27.95 -24.80 3.85
CA GLU A 538 27.16 -24.42 5.04
C GLU A 538 26.13 -23.31 4.73
N ILE A 539 26.52 -22.29 3.95
CA ILE A 539 25.61 -21.22 3.50
C ILE A 539 24.46 -21.82 2.69
N ALA A 540 24.73 -22.74 1.78
CA ALA A 540 23.73 -23.40 0.96
C ALA A 540 22.72 -24.21 1.82
N ILE A 541 23.23 -25.00 2.77
CA ILE A 541 22.38 -25.79 3.69
C ILE A 541 21.53 -24.88 4.56
N ALA A 542 22.13 -23.83 5.17
CA ALA A 542 21.41 -22.88 5.98
C ALA A 542 20.32 -22.13 5.19
N SER A 543 20.63 -21.77 3.92
CA SER A 543 19.65 -21.15 3.02
C SER A 543 18.49 -22.09 2.70
N ALA A 544 18.77 -23.37 2.43
CA ALA A 544 17.74 -24.38 2.19
C ALA A 544 16.82 -24.56 3.40
N ASP A 545 17.37 -24.69 4.60
CA ASP A 545 16.59 -24.85 5.82
C ASP A 545 15.70 -23.62 6.08
N THR A 546 16.22 -22.42 5.84
CA THR A 546 15.46 -21.17 6.00
C THR A 546 14.33 -21.07 4.96
N VAL A 547 14.62 -21.36 3.69
CA VAL A 547 13.60 -21.35 2.61
C VAL A 547 12.51 -22.39 2.87
N ALA A 548 12.88 -23.58 3.33
CA ALA A 548 11.92 -24.64 3.70
C ALA A 548 11.02 -24.23 4.89
N SER A 549 11.52 -23.37 5.81
CA SER A 549 10.71 -22.87 6.93
C SER A 549 9.56 -21.95 6.46
N PHE A 550 9.64 -21.42 5.24
CA PHE A 550 8.59 -20.64 4.58
C PHE A 550 7.63 -21.51 3.73
N ASP A 551 7.71 -22.84 3.86
CA ASP A 551 6.95 -23.83 3.07
C ASP A 551 7.26 -23.77 1.56
N ILE A 552 8.51 -23.44 1.22
CA ILE A 552 9.03 -23.37 -0.17
C ILE A 552 10.08 -24.43 -0.38
N ASP A 553 9.95 -25.23 -1.43
CA ASP A 553 10.94 -26.24 -1.81
C ASP A 553 12.23 -25.59 -2.35
N PRO A 554 13.38 -25.75 -1.66
CA PRO A 554 14.63 -25.13 -2.09
C PRO A 554 15.24 -25.88 -3.29
N ARG A 555 15.51 -25.16 -4.38
CA ARG A 555 16.28 -25.60 -5.54
C ARG A 555 17.54 -24.74 -5.62
N ILE A 556 18.67 -25.32 -5.28
CA ILE A 556 19.91 -24.59 -4.99
C ILE A 556 20.84 -24.60 -6.20
N ALA A 557 21.24 -23.42 -6.66
CA ALA A 557 22.34 -23.24 -7.62
C ALA A 557 23.55 -22.61 -6.94
N MET A 558 24.71 -23.31 -7.03
CA MET A 558 25.97 -22.78 -6.60
C MET A 558 26.59 -21.97 -7.75
N LEU A 559 26.60 -20.65 -7.62
CA LEU A 559 26.90 -19.73 -8.73
C LEU A 559 28.39 -19.56 -8.98
N SER A 560 28.76 -19.52 -10.26
CA SER A 560 30.12 -19.27 -10.77
C SER A 560 30.05 -18.59 -12.14
N PHE A 561 31.23 -18.28 -12.70
CA PHE A 561 31.39 -17.91 -14.11
C PHE A 561 31.61 -19.15 -15.03
N SER A 562 31.43 -20.35 -14.51
CA SER A 562 31.58 -21.65 -15.16
C SER A 562 30.31 -22.48 -14.96
N THR A 563 29.97 -23.33 -15.95
CA THR A 563 28.92 -24.33 -15.85
C THR A 563 29.50 -25.72 -16.06
N PHE A 564 29.36 -26.59 -15.05
CA PHE A 564 29.72 -28.02 -15.07
C PHE A 564 31.13 -28.31 -15.63
N GLY A 565 32.16 -27.57 -15.18
CA GLY A 565 33.55 -27.78 -15.56
C GLY A 565 33.98 -27.11 -16.86
N SER A 566 33.17 -26.15 -17.39
CA SER A 566 33.57 -25.37 -18.56
C SER A 566 34.85 -24.54 -18.32
N SER A 567 35.18 -24.25 -17.06
CA SER A 567 36.44 -23.65 -16.65
C SER A 567 37.15 -24.46 -15.55
N ARG A 568 38.43 -24.69 -15.71
CA ARG A 568 39.29 -25.35 -14.70
C ARG A 568 39.91 -24.36 -13.70
N HIS A 569 39.44 -23.15 -13.64
CA HIS A 569 39.97 -22.15 -12.72
C HIS A 569 39.68 -22.51 -11.25
N PRO A 570 40.62 -22.29 -10.30
CA PRO A 570 40.45 -22.66 -8.89
C PRO A 570 39.16 -22.11 -8.24
N LEU A 571 38.72 -20.92 -8.64
CA LEU A 571 37.46 -20.33 -8.14
C LEU A 571 36.21 -21.10 -8.58
N ALA A 572 36.19 -21.64 -9.81
CA ALA A 572 35.11 -22.49 -10.29
C ALA A 572 35.14 -23.85 -9.58
N GLN A 573 36.36 -24.46 -9.45
CA GLN A 573 36.53 -25.71 -8.73
C GLN A 573 36.15 -25.62 -7.25
N LYS A 574 36.37 -24.47 -6.61
CA LYS A 574 35.90 -24.19 -5.24
C LYS A 574 34.37 -24.34 -5.12
N VAL A 575 33.64 -23.80 -6.09
CA VAL A 575 32.18 -23.84 -6.11
C VAL A 575 31.65 -25.26 -6.42
N ALA A 576 32.27 -25.96 -7.38
CA ALA A 576 31.99 -27.36 -7.67
C ALA A 576 32.18 -28.25 -6.44
N ALA A 577 33.30 -28.07 -5.72
CA ALA A 577 33.58 -28.79 -4.49
C ALA A 577 32.55 -28.50 -3.39
N ALA A 578 32.06 -27.26 -3.29
CA ALA A 578 30.99 -26.88 -2.36
C ALA A 578 29.67 -27.62 -2.67
N ALA A 579 29.27 -27.68 -3.95
CA ALA A 579 28.11 -28.46 -4.36
C ALA A 579 28.22 -29.94 -3.98
N GLU A 580 29.38 -30.52 -4.17
CA GLU A 580 29.63 -31.92 -3.79
C GLU A 580 29.57 -32.15 -2.26
N ILE A 581 30.09 -31.22 -1.46
CA ILE A 581 29.96 -31.27 0.02
C ILE A 581 28.48 -31.22 0.44
N VAL A 582 27.64 -30.37 -0.21
CA VAL A 582 26.22 -30.33 0.09
C VAL A 582 25.55 -31.66 -0.22
N ARG A 583 25.82 -32.25 -1.41
CA ARG A 583 25.26 -33.55 -1.80
C ARG A 583 25.62 -34.67 -0.82
N GLN A 584 26.85 -34.67 -0.30
CA GLN A 584 27.29 -35.64 0.69
C GLN A 584 26.66 -35.45 2.07
N ARG A 585 26.50 -34.22 2.53
CA ARG A 585 25.92 -33.90 3.85
C ARG A 585 24.39 -33.96 3.89
N ARG A 586 23.75 -33.58 2.80
CA ARG A 586 22.29 -33.45 2.68
C ARG A 586 21.83 -33.97 1.31
N PRO A 587 21.85 -35.31 1.10
CA PRO A 587 21.55 -35.93 -0.19
C PRO A 587 20.09 -35.71 -0.69
N GLU A 588 19.19 -35.33 0.21
CA GLU A 588 17.80 -35.00 -0.11
C GLU A 588 17.63 -33.62 -0.75
N LEU A 589 18.62 -32.71 -0.60
CA LEU A 589 18.53 -31.38 -1.20
C LEU A 589 18.82 -31.43 -2.71
N VAL A 590 18.00 -30.70 -3.47
CA VAL A 590 18.27 -30.45 -4.88
C VAL A 590 19.32 -29.34 -5.00
N VAL A 591 20.57 -29.74 -5.28
CA VAL A 591 21.69 -28.80 -5.44
C VAL A 591 22.48 -29.11 -6.71
N GLU A 592 22.71 -28.08 -7.52
CA GLU A 592 23.57 -28.15 -8.71
C GLU A 592 24.62 -27.04 -8.72
N GLY A 593 25.71 -27.29 -9.34
CA GLY A 593 26.84 -26.35 -9.47
C GLY A 593 28.18 -27.04 -9.72
N GLU A 594 29.13 -26.28 -10.25
CA GLU A 594 29.03 -24.81 -10.45
C GLU A 594 28.18 -24.48 -11.69
N LEU A 595 27.38 -23.42 -11.60
CA LEU A 595 26.52 -22.93 -12.67
C LEU A 595 26.70 -21.41 -12.88
N MET A 596 26.66 -20.98 -14.15
CA MET A 596 26.45 -19.56 -14.45
C MET A 596 25.04 -19.13 -14.08
N ALA A 597 24.88 -17.85 -13.74
CA ALA A 597 23.60 -17.33 -13.21
C ALA A 597 22.43 -17.47 -14.20
N ASP A 598 22.67 -17.29 -15.49
CA ASP A 598 21.69 -17.49 -16.56
C ASP A 598 21.25 -18.97 -16.64
N ALA A 599 22.19 -19.91 -16.65
CA ALA A 599 21.88 -21.34 -16.64
C ALA A 599 21.10 -21.76 -15.37
N ALA A 600 21.33 -21.10 -14.23
CA ALA A 600 20.61 -21.38 -12.99
C ALA A 600 19.13 -20.96 -13.04
N VAL A 601 18.78 -19.87 -13.75
CA VAL A 601 17.43 -19.29 -13.74
C VAL A 601 16.65 -19.48 -15.04
N VAL A 602 17.30 -19.97 -16.11
CA VAL A 602 16.68 -20.27 -17.41
C VAL A 602 16.77 -21.78 -17.68
N PRO A 603 15.72 -22.56 -17.36
CA PRO A 603 15.76 -24.03 -17.43
C PRO A 603 16.13 -24.59 -18.79
N GLU A 604 15.79 -23.88 -19.87
CA GLU A 604 16.09 -24.27 -21.24
C GLU A 604 17.59 -24.40 -21.50
N MET A 605 18.42 -23.63 -20.81
CA MET A 605 19.88 -23.71 -20.90
C MET A 605 20.47 -24.99 -20.27
N LEU A 606 19.70 -25.68 -19.45
CA LEU A 606 20.10 -26.94 -18.80
C LEU A 606 19.71 -28.17 -19.62
N THR A 607 19.00 -28.02 -20.72
CA THR A 607 18.56 -29.17 -21.59
C THR A 607 19.75 -29.91 -22.18
N ASP A 608 20.88 -29.22 -22.40
CA ASP A 608 22.13 -29.84 -22.89
C ASP A 608 22.86 -30.67 -21.82
N TYR A 609 22.39 -30.64 -20.57
CA TYR A 609 22.99 -31.32 -19.42
C TYR A 609 22.00 -32.33 -18.79
N PRO A 610 21.73 -33.48 -19.44
CA PRO A 610 20.71 -34.44 -18.99
C PRO A 610 21.00 -35.09 -17.63
N PHE A 611 22.20 -34.93 -17.09
CA PHE A 611 22.57 -35.36 -15.74
C PHE A 611 22.18 -34.36 -14.64
N CYS A 612 21.76 -33.13 -15.01
CA CYS A 612 21.33 -32.10 -14.08
C CYS A 612 20.04 -32.53 -13.39
N ARG A 613 20.03 -32.47 -12.06
CA ARG A 613 18.89 -32.88 -11.22
C ARG A 613 17.90 -31.75 -10.96
N MET A 614 18.17 -30.54 -11.46
CA MET A 614 17.33 -29.38 -11.24
C MET A 614 15.99 -29.54 -12.00
N PRO A 615 14.83 -29.61 -11.32
CA PRO A 615 13.54 -29.85 -11.99
C PRO A 615 12.93 -28.57 -12.60
N GLY A 616 13.73 -27.55 -12.82
CA GLY A 616 13.32 -26.23 -13.34
C GLY A 616 14.30 -25.16 -12.90
N ALA A 617 13.91 -23.90 -12.92
CA ALA A 617 14.77 -22.80 -12.43
C ALA A 617 15.14 -22.97 -10.96
N ALA A 618 16.37 -22.66 -10.60
CA ALA A 618 16.77 -22.52 -9.20
C ALA A 618 16.00 -21.34 -8.56
N ASN A 619 15.68 -21.48 -7.27
CA ASN A 619 15.15 -20.40 -6.47
C ASN A 619 16.07 -19.97 -5.32
N VAL A 620 17.13 -20.74 -5.04
CA VAL A 620 18.18 -20.41 -4.06
C VAL A 620 19.51 -20.28 -4.80
N LEU A 621 20.06 -19.08 -4.81
CA LEU A 621 21.25 -18.71 -5.56
C LEU A 621 22.39 -18.41 -4.58
N ILE A 622 23.42 -19.27 -4.55
CA ILE A 622 24.56 -19.12 -3.65
C ILE A 622 25.70 -18.42 -4.39
N ALA A 623 25.98 -17.20 -3.98
CA ALA A 623 27.04 -16.39 -4.56
C ALA A 623 28.45 -16.93 -4.15
N PRO A 624 29.46 -16.88 -5.05
CA PRO A 624 30.80 -17.43 -4.79
C PRO A 624 31.60 -16.64 -3.77
N ASN A 625 31.23 -15.40 -3.50
CA ASN A 625 31.81 -14.48 -2.52
C ASN A 625 30.81 -13.32 -2.22
N LEU A 626 31.16 -12.51 -1.20
CA LEU A 626 30.33 -11.40 -0.75
C LEU A 626 30.12 -10.33 -1.83
N GLU A 627 31.15 -10.00 -2.59
CA GLU A 627 31.05 -8.96 -3.62
C GLU A 627 30.02 -9.33 -4.68
N ALA A 628 30.08 -10.56 -5.19
CA ALA A 628 29.12 -11.05 -6.17
C ALA A 628 27.69 -11.03 -5.63
N GLY A 629 27.46 -11.53 -4.42
CA GLY A 629 26.12 -11.54 -3.79
C GLY A 629 25.59 -10.13 -3.53
N ASN A 630 26.42 -9.25 -2.97
CA ASN A 630 26.03 -7.88 -2.63
C ASN A 630 25.73 -7.04 -3.87
N ILE A 631 26.57 -7.13 -4.89
CA ILE A 631 26.34 -6.40 -6.16
C ILE A 631 25.08 -6.93 -6.85
N ALA A 632 24.92 -8.26 -6.94
CA ALA A 632 23.80 -8.88 -7.64
C ALA A 632 22.44 -8.44 -7.07
N TYR A 633 22.23 -8.56 -5.74
CA TYR A 633 20.94 -8.20 -5.18
C TYR A 633 20.63 -6.69 -5.32
N LYS A 634 21.66 -5.83 -5.18
CA LYS A 634 21.48 -4.37 -5.34
C LYS A 634 21.13 -3.99 -6.78
N LEU A 635 21.77 -4.62 -7.77
CA LEU A 635 21.45 -4.38 -9.18
C LEU A 635 20.03 -4.88 -9.51
N LEU A 636 19.66 -6.06 -9.06
CA LEU A 636 18.30 -6.60 -9.23
C LEU A 636 17.25 -5.69 -8.58
N MET A 637 17.54 -5.18 -7.37
CA MET A 637 16.62 -4.25 -6.67
C MET A 637 16.49 -2.92 -7.42
N ARG A 638 17.62 -2.30 -7.85
CA ARG A 638 17.62 -0.94 -8.40
C ARG A 638 17.34 -0.88 -9.91
N LEU A 639 17.90 -1.81 -10.68
CA LEU A 639 17.75 -1.86 -12.14
C LEU A 639 16.70 -2.88 -12.57
N GLY A 640 16.60 -4.01 -11.88
CA GLY A 640 15.63 -5.07 -12.17
C GLY A 640 14.23 -4.80 -11.61
N GLY A 641 14.05 -3.77 -10.78
CA GLY A 641 12.77 -3.47 -10.15
C GLY A 641 12.29 -4.54 -9.17
N CYS A 642 13.21 -5.39 -8.67
CA CYS A 642 12.87 -6.40 -7.67
C CYS A 642 12.64 -5.77 -6.30
N GLU A 643 11.65 -6.27 -5.57
CA GLU A 643 11.53 -6.05 -4.14
C GLU A 643 12.55 -6.94 -3.40
N ALA A 644 13.25 -6.38 -2.41
CA ALA A 644 14.27 -7.08 -1.65
C ALA A 644 13.91 -7.06 -0.16
N ILE A 645 13.66 -8.24 0.42
CA ILE A 645 13.35 -8.42 1.84
C ILE A 645 14.56 -9.06 2.52
N GLY A 646 15.10 -8.40 3.54
CA GLY A 646 16.30 -8.86 4.22
C GLY A 646 17.20 -7.73 4.75
N PRO A 647 18.41 -8.05 5.23
CA PRO A 647 19.00 -9.40 5.22
C PRO A 647 18.42 -10.32 6.29
N ILE A 648 18.06 -11.52 5.88
CA ILE A 648 17.68 -12.62 6.77
C ILE A 648 18.99 -13.28 7.24
N LEU A 649 19.30 -13.17 8.51
CA LEU A 649 20.53 -13.76 9.07
C LEU A 649 20.29 -15.22 9.44
N MET A 650 21.16 -16.09 8.98
CA MET A 650 21.07 -17.53 9.17
C MET A 650 22.25 -18.04 10.02
N GLY A 651 22.05 -19.13 10.73
CA GLY A 651 23.09 -19.79 11.50
C GLY A 651 23.09 -19.49 13.00
N PHE A 652 22.30 -18.55 13.48
CA PHE A 652 22.06 -18.33 14.92
C PHE A 652 21.12 -19.40 15.51
N SER A 653 21.28 -19.71 16.78
CA SER A 653 20.36 -20.60 17.53
C SER A 653 19.00 -19.98 17.82
N LYS A 654 18.87 -18.66 17.69
CA LYS A 654 17.65 -17.84 17.81
C LYS A 654 17.65 -16.81 16.70
N PRO A 655 16.47 -16.38 16.20
CA PRO A 655 16.38 -15.39 15.15
C PRO A 655 16.94 -14.03 15.57
N VAL A 656 17.84 -13.50 14.75
CA VAL A 656 18.36 -12.14 14.86
C VAL A 656 18.44 -11.56 13.48
N HIS A 657 17.83 -10.41 13.25
CA HIS A 657 17.89 -9.73 11.97
C HIS A 657 18.32 -8.28 12.12
N VAL A 658 19.04 -7.79 11.12
CA VAL A 658 19.56 -6.43 11.09
C VAL A 658 18.86 -5.66 9.97
N LEU A 659 18.16 -4.59 10.35
CA LEU A 659 17.48 -3.70 9.41
C LEU A 659 18.48 -2.85 8.64
N GLN A 660 18.12 -2.43 7.43
CA GLN A 660 18.87 -1.43 6.69
C GLN A 660 18.50 -0.02 7.16
N ARG A 661 19.47 0.90 7.15
CA ARG A 661 19.17 2.33 7.28
C ARG A 661 18.25 2.75 6.14
N GLY A 662 17.16 3.42 6.46
CA GLY A 662 16.16 3.85 5.47
C GLY A 662 15.13 2.79 5.10
N CYS A 663 15.06 1.65 5.84
CA CYS A 663 13.95 0.70 5.71
C CYS A 663 12.61 1.38 6.09
N GLU A 664 11.54 0.87 5.52
CA GLU A 664 10.19 1.37 5.73
C GLU A 664 9.49 0.60 6.86
N VAL A 665 8.35 1.12 7.32
CA VAL A 665 7.53 0.45 8.35
C VAL A 665 7.16 -0.96 7.90
N ASN A 666 6.75 -1.14 6.64
CA ASN A 666 6.41 -2.45 6.10
C ASN A 666 7.61 -3.41 6.05
N ASP A 667 8.83 -2.92 5.78
CA ASP A 667 10.03 -3.76 5.83
C ASP A 667 10.26 -4.31 7.26
N ILE A 668 10.02 -3.48 8.27
CA ILE A 668 10.12 -3.89 9.69
C ILE A 668 9.06 -4.94 10.02
N VAL A 669 7.83 -4.74 9.58
CA VAL A 669 6.71 -5.69 9.77
C VAL A 669 7.02 -7.02 9.08
N HIS A 670 7.48 -7.00 7.83
CA HIS A 670 7.88 -8.19 7.08
C HIS A 670 9.02 -8.94 7.78
N MET A 671 10.05 -8.22 8.23
CA MET A 671 11.17 -8.84 8.97
C MET A 671 10.71 -9.42 10.31
N ALA A 672 9.74 -8.79 10.99
CA ALA A 672 9.18 -9.32 12.23
C ALA A 672 8.37 -10.61 11.97
N ALA A 673 7.58 -10.65 10.90
CA ALA A 673 6.85 -11.85 10.50
C ALA A 673 7.81 -13.02 10.19
N LEU A 674 8.88 -12.77 9.44
CA LEU A 674 9.94 -13.74 9.15
C LEU A 674 10.60 -14.25 10.45
N ALA A 675 10.97 -13.34 11.36
CA ALA A 675 11.59 -13.69 12.64
C ALA A 675 10.67 -14.55 13.52
N VAL A 676 9.35 -14.26 13.52
CA VAL A 676 8.35 -15.06 14.23
C VAL A 676 8.26 -16.46 13.64
N VAL A 677 8.19 -16.61 12.30
CA VAL A 677 8.14 -17.92 11.64
C VAL A 677 9.40 -18.73 11.91
N GLU A 678 10.59 -18.12 11.88
CA GLU A 678 11.83 -18.78 12.28
C GLU A 678 11.80 -19.20 13.76
N ALA A 679 11.31 -18.35 14.67
CA ALA A 679 11.20 -18.68 16.10
C ALA A 679 10.22 -19.83 16.34
N GLN A 680 9.10 -19.89 15.61
CA GLN A 680 8.16 -21.02 15.64
C GLN A 680 8.85 -22.33 15.21
N ALA A 681 9.57 -22.30 14.08
CA ALA A 681 10.30 -23.46 13.56
C ALA A 681 11.37 -23.97 14.54
N LEU A 682 12.09 -23.07 15.22
CA LEU A 682 13.10 -23.41 16.21
C LEU A 682 12.51 -23.86 17.56
N GLY A 683 11.29 -23.42 17.89
CA GLY A 683 10.57 -23.75 19.12
C GLY A 683 9.76 -25.04 19.09
N ALA A 684 9.50 -25.60 17.93
CA ALA A 684 8.66 -26.80 17.73
C ALA A 684 9.22 -28.08 18.39
N GLY A 685 10.39 -28.01 19.06
CA GLY A 685 11.01 -29.13 19.79
C GLY A 685 11.10 -28.97 21.32
N LYS A 686 10.50 -27.91 21.92
CA LYS A 686 10.51 -27.74 23.39
C LYS A 686 9.10 -27.55 23.94
N PRO A 687 8.71 -28.28 25.02
CA PRO A 687 7.45 -27.98 25.71
C PRO A 687 7.51 -26.57 26.29
N ALA A 688 6.34 -25.88 26.30
CA ALA A 688 6.18 -24.57 26.91
C ALA A 688 6.65 -24.61 28.39
N PRO A 689 7.32 -23.53 28.89
CA PRO A 689 7.61 -23.45 30.31
C PRO A 689 6.27 -23.49 31.08
N THR A 690 6.14 -24.41 32.01
CA THR A 690 5.05 -24.46 32.95
C THR A 690 5.00 -23.13 33.72
N GLU A 691 3.84 -22.46 33.67
CA GLU A 691 3.58 -21.31 34.53
C GLU A 691 3.90 -21.70 35.98
N VAL A 692 4.88 -21.02 36.54
CA VAL A 692 5.13 -21.05 37.98
C VAL A 692 4.10 -20.11 38.63
N THR A 693 2.97 -20.68 38.99
CA THR A 693 2.05 -20.03 39.95
C THR A 693 2.79 -19.82 41.26
N ALA A 694 2.99 -18.55 41.66
CA ALA A 694 3.33 -18.14 43.01
C ALA A 694 2.26 -17.21 43.54
#